data_49c67c7859e61e1a9756277457c60184
#
_entry.id   49c67c7859e61e1a9756277457c60184
#
_cell.length_a   1.000
_cell.length_b   1.000
_cell.length_c   1.000
_cell.angle_alpha   90.00
_cell.angle_beta   90.00
_cell.angle_gamma   90.00
#
_symmetry.space_group_name_H-M   'P 1'
#
loop_
_entity.id
_entity.type
_entity.pdbx_description
1 polymer ?
#
loop_
_entity_poly.entity_id
_entity_poly.type
_entity_poly.pdbx_seq_one_letter_code
_entity_poly.pdbx_strand_id
1 'polypeptide(L)'
;YKKNWKLKDLRNVKEEKRILNNKKNIKILEYGTRNSELTTTIFKELKEFISEYIYADSSIYFRNNLSDLENDNKFKYVCINDNLETSLDEDNFDIAIVLNSIHRSNAKKTLIEGVLKVLKVNGLIIGNELKNNNLLPIITADIINEQPFNEVRPDDFDNNDCEVLYINSEKRTECSNFITFIIANLKENKSTFEKLRSYLSHEIPSYMIPANFYKVDDIPLNKNGKVDRKKLKNKLKNKNKKEKLEINYNVKPKDELELTILKIWKDIFNNENIGVDNNYFSIGGDSLTATEIVGKISSLYNVKISVKDIFENPTIEKLSIVVGNRKKHHINSEEMKNQILMDIDNRHKPFPLTDIQFAYWIGMNGGHNLTGISTNCYFEVELKNIDIGKLEKSFNELIIKHDMMRAIILNEGQQQILPNVPYYKIQVFDLSYTEEDRILDKINTIRNEIYNKTIHYDKWPLFDVRVTKLKKGIVKLHVRFENIIFDGWSMFHVLKQWQMLYDGKLIPDIDISYRDYVLALGKLRHTKKYIEDKNYWEDRIESFPEYPKLPLINYEGNVKKVRFVRKYFYLSENKWNIFKEICKKYGFTTSSALITAYSETLKKWSSNKHFALNITRFNREQLHNDIDGVIGDFTTLNLLEIKEKCGESLYSKITDVQNQLLDDISHSLYSSIEFERKIRKKINNYIESVMPIVFTSGIGIDDSREEKWIDNLSYSISQSSQVWLDHQVFVLKGGLYLSWDYIKELFEENTIAKMFDEYKNIIDLMIQNDNWDNIYIDTLDSDEAEIEAISSNKNIKKTLYENVNIVQKNKCYDIEYKVIKSFEKILSTKCIRSNSNFFIEGGDSLKVVRLVKLLNEKFDIQLSIKTIFEKPTPSELAKFIFSIRK
;
A
#
# COMPACT_ATOMS: atom_id res chain seq x y z
N TYR A 1 -50.77 -13.80 10.99
CA TYR A 1 -49.61 -13.62 11.89
C TYR A 1 -48.77 -14.91 12.04
N LYS A 2 -49.33 -16.09 12.08
CA LYS A 2 -48.63 -17.39 12.29
C LYS A 2 -47.80 -17.95 11.12
N LYS A 3 -47.84 -17.40 9.94
CA LYS A 3 -47.23 -18.01 8.72
C LYS A 3 -45.96 -17.37 8.17
N ASN A 4 -45.48 -16.24 8.64
CA ASN A 4 -44.41 -15.47 8.01
C ASN A 4 -43.10 -15.32 8.79
N TRP A 5 -42.98 -15.91 9.96
CA TRP A 5 -41.70 -16.00 10.69
C TRP A 5 -40.96 -17.27 10.21
N LYS A 6 -40.33 -17.17 9.06
CA LYS A 6 -39.44 -18.24 8.59
C LYS A 6 -38.01 -17.95 9.08
N LEU A 7 -37.34 -19.01 9.46
CA LEU A 7 -35.93 -19.14 9.86
C LEU A 7 -34.88 -18.19 9.21
N LYS A 8 -35.25 -17.35 8.29
CA LYS A 8 -34.36 -16.34 7.69
C LYS A 8 -34.00 -15.22 8.65
N ASP A 9 -34.84 -14.95 9.63
CA ASP A 9 -34.62 -13.86 10.60
C ASP A 9 -33.70 -14.29 11.74
N LEU A 10 -33.53 -15.59 11.92
CA LEU A 10 -32.55 -16.20 12.80
C LEU A 10 -31.14 -16.31 12.16
N ARG A 11 -30.92 -15.82 10.93
CA ARG A 11 -29.56 -15.77 10.36
C ARG A 11 -28.65 -14.84 11.11
N ASN A 12 -29.20 -13.79 11.69
CA ASN A 12 -28.42 -12.91 12.57
C ASN A 12 -27.99 -13.66 13.82
N VAL A 13 -28.85 -14.52 14.39
CA VAL A 13 -28.47 -15.42 15.50
C VAL A 13 -27.35 -16.41 15.09
N LYS A 14 -27.22 -16.76 13.80
CA LYS A 14 -26.10 -17.60 13.32
C LYS A 14 -24.78 -16.85 13.21
N GLU A 15 -24.80 -15.58 12.89
CA GLU A 15 -23.61 -14.72 12.99
C GLU A 15 -23.25 -14.46 14.46
N GLU A 16 -24.25 -14.34 15.33
CA GLU A 16 -24.09 -14.24 16.79
C GLU A 16 -23.59 -15.55 17.41
N LYS A 17 -23.87 -16.72 16.86
CA LYS A 17 -23.17 -17.97 17.23
C LYS A 17 -21.64 -17.84 17.10
N ARG A 18 -21.12 -16.93 16.30
CA ARG A 18 -19.68 -16.62 16.25
C ARG A 18 -19.20 -15.85 17.48
N ILE A 19 -20.03 -14.99 18.05
CA ILE A 19 -19.73 -14.23 19.28
C ILE A 19 -19.85 -15.17 20.50
N LEU A 20 -20.79 -16.12 20.47
CA LEU A 20 -21.08 -17.06 21.54
C LEU A 20 -20.14 -18.28 21.59
N ASN A 21 -19.45 -18.62 20.51
CA ASN A 21 -18.60 -19.84 20.42
C ASN A 21 -17.44 -19.93 21.43
N ASN A 22 -17.17 -18.87 22.18
CA ASN A 22 -16.10 -18.82 23.19
C ASN A 22 -16.58 -18.73 24.64
N LYS A 23 -17.89 -18.60 24.93
CA LYS A 23 -18.42 -18.56 26.30
C LYS A 23 -19.34 -19.76 26.55
N LYS A 24 -18.98 -20.64 27.47
CA LYS A 24 -19.88 -21.60 28.11
C LYS A 24 -20.42 -20.94 29.37
N ASN A 25 -21.70 -21.19 29.70
CA ASN A 25 -22.40 -20.66 30.86
C ASN A 25 -22.97 -19.24 30.73
N ILE A 26 -23.59 -18.94 29.60
CA ILE A 26 -24.26 -17.67 29.34
C ILE A 26 -25.60 -17.61 30.11
N LYS A 27 -25.90 -16.48 30.73
CA LYS A 27 -27.20 -16.21 31.32
C LYS A 27 -28.01 -15.27 30.44
N ILE A 28 -29.21 -15.65 30.10
CA ILE A 28 -30.10 -14.92 29.19
C ILE A 28 -31.37 -14.48 29.94
N LEU A 29 -31.72 -13.22 29.71
CA LEU A 29 -33.02 -12.66 30.08
C LEU A 29 -33.83 -12.44 28.80
N GLU A 30 -35.04 -13.00 28.71
CA GLU A 30 -36.01 -12.66 27.68
C GLU A 30 -37.17 -11.89 28.33
N TYR A 31 -37.48 -10.69 27.78
CA TYR A 31 -38.53 -9.84 28.35
C TYR A 31 -39.72 -9.68 27.42
N GLY A 32 -40.88 -10.06 27.89
CA GLY A 32 -42.18 -9.66 27.31
C GLY A 32 -42.46 -10.07 25.88
N THR A 33 -41.77 -11.07 25.32
CA THR A 33 -41.92 -11.50 23.91
C THR A 33 -43.35 -12.00 23.58
N ARG A 34 -44.06 -12.57 24.58
CA ARG A 34 -45.47 -13.07 24.50
C ARG A 34 -45.72 -13.96 23.27
N ASN A 35 -44.67 -14.73 22.85
CA ASN A 35 -44.76 -15.70 21.79
C ASN A 35 -44.04 -16.98 22.20
N SER A 36 -44.80 -17.93 22.73
CA SER A 36 -44.27 -19.17 23.28
C SER A 36 -43.53 -20.04 22.26
N GLU A 37 -43.94 -20.03 21.01
CA GLU A 37 -43.28 -20.77 19.92
C GLU A 37 -41.89 -20.18 19.64
N LEU A 38 -41.77 -18.85 19.62
CA LEU A 38 -40.47 -18.16 19.41
C LEU A 38 -39.57 -18.37 20.62
N THR A 39 -40.06 -18.18 21.86
CA THR A 39 -39.30 -18.45 23.07
C THR A 39 -38.80 -19.89 23.13
N THR A 40 -39.67 -20.85 22.81
CA THR A 40 -39.28 -22.27 22.74
C THR A 40 -38.19 -22.52 21.72
N THR A 41 -38.25 -21.88 20.59
CA THR A 41 -37.24 -22.01 19.51
C THR A 41 -35.92 -21.41 19.96
N ILE A 42 -35.92 -20.20 20.51
CA ILE A 42 -34.70 -19.53 20.99
C ILE A 42 -34.04 -20.36 22.09
N PHE A 43 -34.83 -20.82 23.07
CA PHE A 43 -34.31 -21.63 24.16
C PHE A 43 -33.67 -22.93 23.68
N LYS A 44 -34.32 -23.67 22.76
CA LYS A 44 -33.83 -24.93 22.21
C LYS A 44 -32.52 -24.73 21.41
N GLU A 45 -32.41 -23.68 20.63
CA GLU A 45 -31.22 -23.37 19.85
C GLU A 45 -30.02 -22.94 20.71
N LEU A 46 -30.26 -22.32 21.83
CA LEU A 46 -29.22 -21.79 22.72
C LEU A 46 -28.92 -22.69 23.93
N LYS A 47 -29.71 -23.74 24.18
CA LYS A 47 -29.64 -24.60 25.38
C LYS A 47 -28.25 -25.14 25.72
N GLU A 48 -27.42 -25.44 24.71
CA GLU A 48 -26.07 -25.98 24.92
C GLU A 48 -25.09 -24.92 25.46
N PHE A 49 -25.36 -23.63 25.24
CA PHE A 49 -24.48 -22.52 25.55
C PHE A 49 -24.86 -21.83 26.84
N ILE A 50 -26.10 -21.98 27.36
CA ILE A 50 -26.64 -21.27 28.49
C ILE A 50 -26.53 -22.06 29.79
N SER A 51 -26.32 -21.33 30.88
CA SER A 51 -26.43 -21.85 32.22
C SER A 51 -27.80 -21.55 32.85
N GLU A 52 -28.40 -20.41 32.44
CA GLU A 52 -29.69 -19.96 32.95
C GLU A 52 -30.42 -19.14 31.89
N TYR A 53 -31.74 -19.40 31.75
CA TYR A 53 -32.62 -18.64 30.87
C TYR A 53 -33.82 -18.20 31.63
N ILE A 54 -34.01 -16.89 31.82
CA ILE A 54 -35.15 -16.31 32.50
C ILE A 54 -36.06 -15.65 31.49
N TYR A 55 -37.31 -16.10 31.45
CA TYR A 55 -38.37 -15.40 30.75
C TYR A 55 -39.14 -14.54 31.74
N ALA A 56 -39.13 -13.23 31.53
CA ALA A 56 -39.77 -12.22 32.38
C ALA A 56 -40.95 -11.55 31.68
N ASP A 57 -42.13 -11.54 32.30
CA ASP A 57 -43.31 -10.82 31.79
C ASP A 57 -44.15 -10.27 32.96
N SER A 58 -44.85 -9.16 32.72
CA SER A 58 -45.77 -8.61 33.70
C SER A 58 -47.08 -9.42 33.84
N SER A 59 -47.35 -10.33 32.91
CA SER A 59 -48.58 -11.12 32.90
C SER A 59 -48.32 -12.61 33.11
N ILE A 60 -48.86 -13.14 34.19
CA ILE A 60 -48.85 -14.57 34.55
C ILE A 60 -49.52 -15.46 33.49
N TYR A 61 -50.33 -14.90 32.63
CA TYR A 61 -51.11 -15.62 31.66
C TYR A 61 -50.26 -16.41 30.64
N PHE A 62 -49.09 -15.89 30.32
CA PHE A 62 -48.17 -16.54 29.37
C PHE A 62 -47.37 -17.69 29.96
N ARG A 63 -47.31 -17.80 31.28
CA ARG A 63 -46.63 -18.91 31.96
C ARG A 63 -47.18 -20.26 31.56
N ASN A 64 -48.50 -20.40 31.44
CA ASN A 64 -49.14 -21.67 31.07
C ASN A 64 -48.72 -22.13 29.69
N ASN A 65 -48.39 -21.24 28.77
CA ASN A 65 -47.94 -21.57 27.39
C ASN A 65 -46.45 -21.97 27.33
N LEU A 66 -45.71 -21.81 28.42
CA LEU A 66 -44.29 -22.14 28.54
C LEU A 66 -44.04 -23.23 29.60
N SER A 67 -45.12 -23.88 30.12
CA SER A 67 -45.04 -24.88 31.17
C SER A 67 -44.12 -26.06 30.81
N ASP A 68 -44.06 -26.45 29.53
CA ASP A 68 -43.18 -27.52 29.05
C ASP A 68 -41.70 -27.17 29.20
N LEU A 69 -41.35 -25.87 29.12
CA LEU A 69 -39.95 -25.41 29.27
C LEU A 69 -39.56 -25.31 30.73
N GLU A 70 -40.50 -25.05 31.65
CA GLU A 70 -40.25 -25.00 33.11
C GLU A 70 -39.81 -26.36 33.68
N ASN A 71 -40.04 -27.47 32.99
CA ASN A 71 -39.47 -28.74 33.34
C ASN A 71 -37.95 -28.85 33.12
N ASP A 72 -37.36 -27.91 32.43
CA ASP A 72 -35.91 -27.81 32.23
C ASP A 72 -35.27 -26.96 33.31
N ASN A 73 -34.29 -27.49 34.01
CA ASN A 73 -33.62 -26.80 35.12
C ASN A 73 -32.90 -25.50 34.74
N LYS A 74 -32.70 -25.25 33.47
CA LYS A 74 -32.08 -24.02 32.94
C LYS A 74 -33.11 -22.93 32.62
N PHE A 75 -34.39 -23.25 32.53
CA PHE A 75 -35.47 -22.31 32.23
C PHE A 75 -36.26 -21.91 33.44
N LYS A 76 -36.56 -20.60 33.60
CA LYS A 76 -37.39 -20.08 34.65
C LYS A 76 -38.34 -19.01 34.13
N TYR A 77 -39.59 -19.04 34.57
CA TYR A 77 -40.53 -17.95 34.32
C TYR A 77 -40.60 -17.04 35.58
N VAL A 78 -40.45 -15.73 35.37
CA VAL A 78 -40.53 -14.71 36.46
C VAL A 78 -41.59 -13.67 36.08
N CYS A 79 -42.56 -13.47 36.98
CA CYS A 79 -43.51 -12.40 36.84
C CYS A 79 -42.94 -11.13 37.46
N ILE A 80 -42.85 -10.07 36.71
CA ILE A 80 -42.24 -8.80 37.13
C ILE A 80 -43.17 -7.63 36.84
N ASN A 81 -42.97 -6.53 37.55
CA ASN A 81 -43.66 -5.27 37.27
C ASN A 81 -43.08 -4.61 36.02
N ASP A 82 -43.87 -3.71 35.38
CA ASP A 82 -43.46 -2.98 34.16
C ASP A 82 -42.15 -2.21 34.30
N ASN A 83 -41.63 -2.00 35.50
CA ASN A 83 -40.37 -1.30 35.77
C ASN A 83 -39.18 -2.21 36.07
N LEU A 84 -39.28 -3.53 35.95
CA LEU A 84 -38.21 -4.50 36.29
C LEU A 84 -37.66 -4.43 37.75
N GLU A 85 -38.32 -3.69 38.64
CA GLU A 85 -37.68 -3.19 39.87
C GLU A 85 -37.52 -4.20 41.03
N THR A 86 -38.02 -5.45 40.97
CA THR A 86 -38.12 -6.16 42.29
C THR A 86 -37.70 -7.63 42.39
N SER A 87 -37.17 -8.27 41.32
CA SER A 87 -36.89 -9.71 41.44
C SER A 87 -35.71 -10.26 40.63
N LEU A 88 -34.97 -9.43 39.99
CA LEU A 88 -33.78 -9.84 39.21
C LEU A 88 -32.53 -9.18 39.78
N ASP A 89 -31.48 -9.97 39.97
CA ASP A 89 -30.20 -9.47 40.47
C ASP A 89 -29.54 -8.55 39.49
N GLU A 90 -28.96 -7.45 39.97
CA GLU A 90 -28.15 -6.53 39.13
C GLU A 90 -26.89 -7.22 38.62
N ASP A 91 -26.41 -6.83 37.43
CA ASP A 91 -25.19 -7.31 36.80
C ASP A 91 -25.12 -8.84 36.62
N ASN A 92 -26.25 -9.51 36.37
CA ASN A 92 -26.32 -10.97 36.35
C ASN A 92 -26.37 -11.57 34.94
N PHE A 93 -26.96 -10.88 33.97
CA PHE A 93 -27.21 -11.44 32.63
C PHE A 93 -26.17 -11.02 31.62
N ASP A 94 -25.80 -11.95 30.73
CA ASP A 94 -24.91 -11.67 29.60
C ASP A 94 -25.66 -11.12 28.37
N ILE A 95 -26.93 -11.53 28.19
CA ILE A 95 -27.78 -11.13 27.05
C ILE A 95 -29.20 -10.87 27.55
N ALA A 96 -29.81 -9.78 27.08
CA ALA A 96 -31.23 -9.51 27.19
C ALA A 96 -31.88 -9.55 25.80
N ILE A 97 -32.97 -10.31 25.67
CA ILE A 97 -33.76 -10.41 24.45
C ILE A 97 -35.07 -9.67 24.66
N VAL A 98 -35.30 -8.61 23.87
CA VAL A 98 -36.47 -7.74 23.96
C VAL A 98 -37.16 -7.69 22.63
N LEU A 99 -38.14 -8.54 22.41
CA LEU A 99 -38.79 -8.67 21.11
C LEU A 99 -40.24 -8.23 21.20
N ASN A 100 -40.57 -7.19 20.43
CA ASN A 100 -41.96 -6.72 20.31
C ASN A 100 -42.60 -6.29 21.66
N SER A 101 -41.79 -5.73 22.56
CA SER A 101 -42.17 -5.45 23.95
C SER A 101 -42.09 -3.98 24.32
N ILE A 102 -41.14 -3.25 23.76
CA ILE A 102 -40.87 -1.84 24.11
C ILE A 102 -42.06 -0.93 23.76
N HIS A 103 -42.72 -1.17 22.62
CA HIS A 103 -43.88 -0.37 22.19
C HIS A 103 -45.06 -0.48 23.15
N ARG A 104 -45.11 -1.51 24.01
CA ARG A 104 -46.16 -1.72 25.01
C ARG A 104 -45.92 -0.98 26.32
N SER A 105 -44.70 -0.52 26.54
CA SER A 105 -44.34 0.23 27.74
C SER A 105 -44.67 1.69 27.62
N ASN A 106 -45.34 2.26 28.60
CA ASN A 106 -45.60 3.70 28.73
C ASN A 106 -44.33 4.48 29.07
N ALA A 107 -43.29 3.82 29.56
CA ALA A 107 -42.01 4.38 29.97
C ALA A 107 -40.85 3.63 29.32
N LYS A 108 -40.72 3.72 28.01
CA LYS A 108 -39.73 3.02 27.20
C LYS A 108 -38.31 3.17 27.74
N LYS A 109 -37.94 4.41 28.09
CA LYS A 109 -36.61 4.72 28.61
C LYS A 109 -36.34 4.03 29.92
N THR A 110 -37.32 4.02 30.85
CA THR A 110 -37.24 3.35 32.14
C THR A 110 -37.13 1.83 31.99
N LEU A 111 -37.80 1.24 30.99
CA LEU A 111 -37.68 -0.19 30.68
C LEU A 111 -36.28 -0.55 30.21
N ILE A 112 -35.69 0.24 29.30
CA ILE A 112 -34.35 0.02 28.81
C ILE A 112 -33.32 0.20 29.91
N GLU A 113 -33.48 1.23 30.76
CA GLU A 113 -32.65 1.45 31.95
C GLU A 113 -32.74 0.28 32.94
N GLY A 114 -33.94 -0.26 33.12
CA GLY A 114 -34.15 -1.45 33.95
C GLY A 114 -33.46 -2.70 33.42
N VAL A 115 -33.53 -2.92 32.08
CA VAL A 115 -32.81 -4.03 31.41
C VAL A 115 -31.30 -3.83 31.51
N LEU A 116 -30.81 -2.61 31.39
CA LEU A 116 -29.37 -2.31 31.51
C LEU A 116 -28.82 -2.55 32.91
N LYS A 117 -29.64 -2.33 33.97
CA LYS A 117 -29.25 -2.59 35.38
C LYS A 117 -28.97 -4.06 35.66
N VAL A 118 -29.72 -4.97 35.03
CA VAL A 118 -29.58 -6.41 35.25
C VAL A 118 -28.54 -7.05 34.31
N LEU A 119 -28.08 -6.33 33.32
CA LEU A 119 -27.02 -6.79 32.41
C LEU A 119 -25.64 -6.56 33.00
N LYS A 120 -24.76 -7.54 32.82
CA LYS A 120 -23.31 -7.39 33.06
C LYS A 120 -22.70 -6.28 32.23
N VAL A 121 -21.57 -5.75 32.66
CA VAL A 121 -20.72 -4.90 31.84
C VAL A 121 -20.40 -5.61 30.51
N ASN A 122 -20.58 -4.95 29.37
CA ASN A 122 -20.52 -5.52 28.03
C ASN A 122 -21.59 -6.61 27.73
N GLY A 123 -22.66 -6.68 28.51
CA GLY A 123 -23.85 -7.47 28.19
C GLY A 123 -24.62 -6.82 27.05
N LEU A 124 -25.34 -7.65 26.25
CA LEU A 124 -26.03 -7.21 25.04
C LEU A 124 -27.54 -7.20 25.19
N ILE A 125 -28.20 -6.14 24.71
CA ILE A 125 -29.63 -6.15 24.42
C ILE A 125 -29.85 -6.42 22.94
N ILE A 126 -30.66 -7.42 22.67
CA ILE A 126 -31.05 -7.79 21.30
C ILE A 126 -32.54 -7.58 21.18
N GLY A 127 -32.94 -6.75 20.22
CA GLY A 127 -34.37 -6.43 20.10
C GLY A 127 -34.83 -6.28 18.64
N ASN A 128 -36.16 -6.41 18.50
CA ASN A 128 -36.86 -6.14 17.26
C ASN A 128 -38.24 -5.58 17.57
N GLU A 129 -38.52 -4.36 17.09
CA GLU A 129 -39.74 -3.61 17.39
C GLU A 129 -40.41 -3.06 16.14
N LEU A 130 -41.67 -2.76 16.22
CA LEU A 130 -42.42 -2.08 15.16
C LEU A 130 -42.11 -0.57 15.13
N LYS A 131 -41.83 -0.06 13.93
CA LYS A 131 -41.44 1.34 13.72
C LYS A 131 -42.64 2.30 13.55
N ASN A 132 -43.77 1.84 13.02
CA ASN A 132 -44.88 2.68 12.66
C ASN A 132 -46.18 2.21 13.31
N ASN A 133 -47.04 3.17 13.65
CA ASN A 133 -48.44 2.95 14.06
C ASN A 133 -49.23 2.44 12.84
N ASN A 134 -49.38 1.16 12.68
CA ASN A 134 -50.31 0.57 11.75
C ASN A 134 -51.69 0.39 12.40
N LEU A 135 -52.75 0.66 11.62
CA LEU A 135 -54.13 0.52 12.07
C LEU A 135 -54.45 -0.85 12.71
N LEU A 136 -53.85 -1.92 12.19
CA LEU A 136 -54.16 -3.28 12.65
C LEU A 136 -53.68 -3.58 14.09
N PRO A 137 -52.44 -3.27 14.49
CA PRO A 137 -52.00 -3.40 15.89
C PRO A 137 -52.79 -2.47 16.83
N ILE A 138 -53.14 -1.25 16.41
CA ILE A 138 -53.95 -0.31 17.19
C ILE A 138 -55.36 -0.88 17.46
N ILE A 139 -56.03 -1.39 16.40
CA ILE A 139 -57.34 -1.99 16.51
C ILE A 139 -57.32 -3.24 17.40
N THR A 140 -56.28 -4.07 17.27
CA THR A 140 -56.19 -5.29 18.13
C THR A 140 -55.88 -4.94 19.55
N ALA A 141 -55.08 -3.92 19.85
CA ALA A 141 -54.83 -3.43 21.22
C ALA A 141 -56.09 -2.85 21.85
N ASP A 142 -56.84 -2.08 21.11
CA ASP A 142 -58.15 -1.55 21.60
C ASP A 142 -59.18 -2.65 21.86
N ILE A 143 -59.24 -3.73 21.06
CA ILE A 143 -60.16 -4.83 21.21
C ILE A 143 -59.84 -5.68 22.47
N ILE A 144 -58.56 -5.84 22.82
CA ILE A 144 -58.09 -6.62 23.99
C ILE A 144 -57.78 -5.75 25.18
N ASN A 145 -58.12 -4.48 25.15
CA ASN A 145 -57.90 -3.51 26.24
C ASN A 145 -56.40 -3.40 26.63
N GLU A 146 -55.49 -3.56 25.69
CA GLU A 146 -54.07 -3.28 25.88
C GLU A 146 -53.79 -1.79 25.69
N GLN A 147 -52.66 -1.32 26.26
CA GLN A 147 -52.21 0.07 26.17
C GLN A 147 -52.04 0.51 24.72
N PRO A 148 -52.27 1.79 24.34
CA PRO A 148 -52.12 2.27 22.99
C PRO A 148 -50.70 2.06 22.48
N PHE A 149 -50.60 1.70 21.23
CA PHE A 149 -49.33 1.45 20.53
C PHE A 149 -48.50 2.75 20.45
N ASN A 150 -47.32 2.75 21.03
CA ASN A 150 -46.36 3.84 20.98
C ASN A 150 -45.26 3.57 19.95
N GLU A 151 -45.01 4.49 19.01
CA GLU A 151 -43.93 4.38 18.05
C GLU A 151 -42.58 4.30 18.76
N VAL A 152 -41.74 3.34 18.35
CA VAL A 152 -40.35 3.21 18.81
C VAL A 152 -39.43 3.92 17.84
N ARG A 153 -38.64 4.86 18.33
CA ARG A 153 -37.68 5.66 17.54
C ARG A 153 -36.27 5.33 17.95
N PRO A 154 -35.27 5.58 17.07
CA PRO A 154 -33.84 5.43 17.40
C PRO A 154 -33.47 6.18 18.69
N ASP A 155 -34.02 7.39 18.90
CA ASP A 155 -33.75 8.24 20.06
C ASP A 155 -34.26 7.63 21.40
N ASP A 156 -35.16 6.65 21.33
CA ASP A 156 -35.63 5.91 22.52
C ASP A 156 -34.52 5.06 23.14
N PHE A 157 -33.44 4.79 22.39
CA PHE A 157 -32.26 4.02 22.80
C PHE A 157 -31.09 4.92 23.22
N ASP A 158 -31.23 6.23 23.17
CA ASP A 158 -30.20 7.18 23.56
C ASP A 158 -30.09 7.23 25.10
N ASN A 159 -29.10 6.48 25.60
CA ASN A 159 -28.77 6.45 27.03
C ASN A 159 -27.25 6.51 27.18
N ASN A 160 -26.78 7.33 28.15
CA ASN A 160 -25.35 7.53 28.42
C ASN A 160 -24.61 6.26 28.89
N ASP A 161 -25.35 5.24 29.33
CA ASP A 161 -24.80 3.99 29.85
C ASP A 161 -24.79 2.84 28.84
N CYS A 162 -25.17 3.08 27.59
CA CYS A 162 -25.17 2.06 26.55
C CYS A 162 -24.66 2.58 25.22
N GLU A 163 -24.18 1.67 24.40
CA GLU A 163 -23.75 1.90 23.00
C GLU A 163 -24.66 1.14 22.06
N VAL A 164 -25.22 1.83 21.09
CA VAL A 164 -25.99 1.20 20.02
C VAL A 164 -25.02 0.63 19.01
N LEU A 165 -24.87 -0.69 18.97
CA LEU A 165 -23.96 -1.38 18.06
C LEU A 165 -24.56 -1.55 16.66
N TYR A 166 -25.90 -1.65 16.58
CA TYR A 166 -26.57 -1.90 15.31
C TYR A 166 -28.01 -1.41 15.36
N ILE A 167 -28.44 -0.65 14.36
CA ILE A 167 -29.84 -0.34 14.09
C ILE A 167 -30.11 -0.56 12.61
N ASN A 168 -31.09 -1.38 12.29
CA ASN A 168 -31.57 -1.58 10.94
C ASN A 168 -33.08 -1.41 10.85
N SER A 169 -33.57 -0.65 9.91
CA SER A 169 -35.00 -0.51 9.67
C SER A 169 -35.36 -1.18 8.33
N GLU A 170 -36.06 -2.30 8.40
CA GLU A 170 -36.51 -3.03 7.22
C GLU A 170 -38.00 -2.81 6.95
N LYS A 171 -38.34 -2.63 5.67
CA LYS A 171 -39.72 -2.65 5.21
C LYS A 171 -40.05 -4.07 4.77
N ARG A 172 -40.77 -4.85 5.59
CA ARG A 172 -41.06 -6.27 5.32
C ARG A 172 -42.37 -6.50 4.56
N THR A 173 -43.31 -5.58 4.68
CA THR A 173 -44.58 -5.58 3.95
C THR A 173 -44.94 -4.14 3.64
N GLU A 174 -45.93 -3.91 2.74
CA GLU A 174 -46.40 -2.54 2.45
C GLU A 174 -46.97 -1.81 3.68
N CYS A 175 -47.29 -2.56 4.75
CA CYS A 175 -47.98 -2.04 5.93
C CYS A 175 -47.14 -2.01 7.21
N SER A 176 -45.93 -2.57 7.27
CA SER A 176 -45.16 -2.63 8.53
C SER A 176 -43.66 -2.41 8.36
N ASN A 177 -43.10 -1.54 9.14
CA ASN A 177 -41.66 -1.35 9.29
C ASN A 177 -41.21 -1.86 10.67
N PHE A 178 -40.04 -2.50 10.71
CA PHE A 178 -39.42 -2.98 11.95
C PHE A 178 -38.10 -2.25 12.17
N ILE A 179 -37.75 -2.06 13.42
CA ILE A 179 -36.42 -1.67 13.88
C ILE A 179 -35.81 -2.88 14.60
N THR A 180 -34.68 -3.35 14.08
CA THR A 180 -33.83 -4.31 14.77
C THR A 180 -32.66 -3.56 15.38
N PHE A 181 -32.34 -3.80 16.65
CA PHE A 181 -31.28 -3.10 17.35
C PHE A 181 -30.45 -4.07 18.22
N ILE A 182 -29.19 -3.70 18.41
CA ILE A 182 -28.26 -4.33 19.36
C ILE A 182 -27.61 -3.21 20.16
N ILE A 183 -27.69 -3.29 21.47
CA ILE A 183 -27.16 -2.28 22.38
C ILE A 183 -26.25 -2.98 23.40
N ALA A 184 -25.04 -2.42 23.64
CA ALA A 184 -24.11 -2.89 24.65
C ALA A 184 -24.16 -2.03 25.89
N ASN A 185 -24.14 -2.68 27.07
CA ASN A 185 -24.05 -2.00 28.35
C ASN A 185 -22.62 -1.53 28.64
N LEU A 186 -22.40 -0.21 28.74
CA LEU A 186 -21.11 0.41 28.96
C LEU A 186 -21.03 1.06 30.35
N LYS A 187 -20.94 0.27 31.36
CA LYS A 187 -20.84 0.80 32.78
C LYS A 187 -19.43 1.33 33.13
N GLU A 188 -18.42 1.25 32.24
CA GLU A 188 -17.08 1.76 32.54
C GLU A 188 -17.02 3.29 32.62
N ASN A 189 -16.28 3.82 33.61
CA ASN A 189 -15.99 5.24 33.78
C ASN A 189 -15.08 5.79 32.65
N LYS A 190 -15.63 6.02 31.48
CA LYS A 190 -14.91 6.76 30.43
C LYS A 190 -14.74 8.21 30.86
N SER A 191 -13.55 8.79 30.63
CA SER A 191 -13.32 10.22 30.89
C SER A 191 -14.29 11.09 30.08
N THR A 192 -14.61 12.29 30.56
CA THR A 192 -15.50 13.23 29.86
C THR A 192 -15.07 13.48 28.42
N PHE A 193 -13.75 13.43 28.15
CA PHE A 193 -13.20 13.62 26.82
C PHE A 193 -13.37 12.40 25.93
N GLU A 194 -13.36 11.20 26.47
CA GLU A 194 -13.63 9.95 25.71
C GLU A 194 -15.11 9.86 25.37
N LYS A 195 -16.00 10.22 26.29
CA LYS A 195 -17.45 10.34 26.02
C LYS A 195 -17.72 11.36 24.90
N LEU A 196 -17.06 12.52 24.94
CA LEU A 196 -17.19 13.55 23.91
C LEU A 196 -16.63 13.07 22.56
N ARG A 197 -15.53 12.36 22.56
CA ARG A 197 -14.94 11.80 21.34
C ARG A 197 -15.80 10.69 20.74
N SER A 198 -16.37 9.82 21.59
CA SER A 198 -17.32 8.79 21.17
C SER A 198 -18.59 9.42 20.58
N TYR A 199 -19.17 10.41 21.24
CA TYR A 199 -20.31 11.17 20.73
C TYR A 199 -20.01 11.78 19.35
N LEU A 200 -18.88 12.50 19.22
CA LEU A 200 -18.49 13.13 17.95
C LEU A 200 -18.22 12.12 16.83
N SER A 201 -17.80 10.90 17.17
CA SER A 201 -17.58 9.85 16.15
C SER A 201 -18.86 9.34 15.48
N HIS A 202 -20.03 9.60 16.09
CA HIS A 202 -21.35 9.29 15.52
C HIS A 202 -21.95 10.47 14.76
N GLU A 203 -21.58 11.71 15.13
CA GLU A 203 -22.16 12.92 14.57
C GLU A 203 -21.36 13.48 13.38
N ILE A 204 -20.06 13.26 13.39
CA ILE A 204 -19.16 13.80 12.39
C ILE A 204 -18.14 12.75 11.93
N PRO A 205 -17.68 12.81 10.68
CA PRO A 205 -16.63 11.92 10.17
C PRO A 205 -15.40 11.92 11.08
N SER A 206 -14.71 10.77 11.19
CA SER A 206 -13.60 10.56 12.11
C SER A 206 -12.49 11.62 12.02
N TYR A 207 -12.28 12.19 10.83
CA TYR A 207 -11.29 13.25 10.59
C TYR A 207 -11.70 14.62 11.15
N MET A 208 -12.99 14.86 11.41
CA MET A 208 -13.46 16.09 12.05
C MET A 208 -13.41 16.04 13.58
N ILE A 209 -13.18 14.87 14.16
CA ILE A 209 -13.07 14.73 15.61
C ILE A 209 -11.77 15.39 16.07
N PRO A 210 -11.82 16.40 16.98
CA PRO A 210 -10.60 17.05 17.44
C PRO A 210 -9.61 16.05 18.04
N ALA A 211 -8.35 16.16 17.63
CA ALA A 211 -7.28 15.31 18.18
C ALA A 211 -7.09 15.55 19.68
N ASN A 212 -7.30 16.79 20.13
CA ASN A 212 -7.13 17.17 21.53
C ASN A 212 -8.33 18.00 22.03
N PHE A 213 -8.81 17.65 23.21
CA PHE A 213 -9.82 18.40 23.97
C PHE A 213 -9.16 19.05 25.18
N TYR A 214 -9.51 20.32 25.45
CA TYR A 214 -8.98 21.05 26.58
C TYR A 214 -10.14 21.60 27.43
N LYS A 215 -10.14 21.27 28.72
CA LYS A 215 -11.08 21.85 29.68
C LYS A 215 -10.56 23.23 30.08
N VAL A 216 -11.38 24.26 29.90
CA VAL A 216 -11.12 25.62 30.35
C VAL A 216 -12.17 26.06 31.32
N ASP A 217 -11.75 26.74 32.38
CA ASP A 217 -12.66 27.23 33.43
C ASP A 217 -13.45 28.45 32.92
N ASP A 218 -12.83 29.29 32.07
CA ASP A 218 -13.44 30.47 31.47
C ASP A 218 -13.07 30.62 29.98
N ILE A 219 -14.05 30.99 29.18
CA ILE A 219 -13.85 31.36 27.76
C ILE A 219 -13.63 32.88 27.68
N PRO A 220 -12.41 33.37 27.37
CA PRO A 220 -12.17 34.82 27.28
C PRO A 220 -12.92 35.43 26.10
N LEU A 221 -13.64 36.50 26.37
CA LEU A 221 -14.32 37.30 25.36
C LEU A 221 -13.50 38.54 25.01
N ASN A 222 -13.59 38.96 23.74
CA ASN A 222 -13.05 40.22 23.30
C ASN A 222 -13.99 41.42 23.63
N LYS A 223 -13.57 42.67 23.35
CA LYS A 223 -14.35 43.87 23.63
C LYS A 223 -15.74 43.91 22.97
N ASN A 224 -15.98 43.06 21.97
CA ASN A 224 -17.22 42.97 21.22
C ASN A 224 -18.09 41.73 21.64
N GLY A 225 -17.77 41.09 22.78
CA GLY A 225 -18.51 39.95 23.31
C GLY A 225 -18.29 38.64 22.55
N LYS A 226 -17.35 38.58 21.59
CA LYS A 226 -16.99 37.34 20.85
C LYS A 226 -15.80 36.65 21.51
N VAL A 227 -15.71 35.32 21.37
CA VAL A 227 -14.61 34.51 21.89
C VAL A 227 -13.26 35.03 21.41
N ASP A 228 -12.38 35.41 22.36
CA ASP A 228 -11.01 35.83 22.08
C ASP A 228 -10.10 34.62 21.90
N ARG A 229 -10.10 34.08 20.68
CA ARG A 229 -9.30 32.90 20.31
C ARG A 229 -7.81 33.09 20.55
N LYS A 230 -7.31 34.34 20.48
CA LYS A 230 -5.88 34.65 20.68
C LYS A 230 -5.49 34.55 22.16
N LYS A 231 -6.34 35.06 23.04
CA LYS A 231 -6.16 34.91 24.49
C LYS A 231 -6.36 33.46 24.94
N LEU A 232 -7.33 32.75 24.36
CA LEU A 232 -7.56 31.34 24.62
C LEU A 232 -6.35 30.48 24.23
N LYS A 233 -5.81 30.68 23.02
CA LYS A 233 -4.59 30.01 22.54
C LYS A 233 -3.36 30.29 23.42
N ASN A 234 -3.22 31.51 23.95
CA ASN A 234 -2.13 31.87 24.85
C ASN A 234 -2.32 31.27 26.26
N LYS A 235 -3.55 31.21 26.77
CA LYS A 235 -3.87 30.50 28.02
C LYS A 235 -3.50 29.00 27.92
N LEU A 236 -3.80 28.36 26.79
CA LEU A 236 -3.47 26.96 26.54
C LEU A 236 -1.97 26.74 26.36
N LYS A 237 -1.25 27.64 25.68
CA LYS A 237 0.22 27.55 25.53
C LYS A 237 0.96 27.69 26.88
N ASN A 238 0.46 28.51 27.79
CA ASN A 238 1.05 28.71 29.12
C ASN A 238 0.71 27.53 30.06
N LYS A 239 -0.46 26.90 29.93
CA LYS A 239 -0.82 25.65 30.63
C LYS A 239 0.09 24.50 30.18
N ASN A 240 0.29 24.35 28.88
CA ASN A 240 1.19 23.32 28.30
C ASN A 240 2.66 23.49 28.72
N LYS A 241 3.13 24.70 29.08
CA LYS A 241 4.48 24.89 29.62
C LYS A 241 4.61 24.50 31.11
N LYS A 242 3.52 24.54 31.87
CA LYS A 242 3.50 24.11 33.29
C LYS A 242 3.11 22.64 33.48
N GLU A 243 2.34 22.08 32.55
CA GLU A 243 1.87 20.66 32.58
C GLU A 243 2.70 19.75 31.65
N LYS A 244 3.88 20.16 31.18
CA LYS A 244 4.86 19.26 30.55
C LYS A 244 5.50 18.27 31.53
N LEU A 245 5.11 18.31 32.78
CA LEU A 245 5.33 17.27 33.75
C LEU A 245 4.06 16.40 33.81
N GLU A 246 4.19 15.19 33.20
CA GLU A 246 3.31 14.05 33.48
C GLU A 246 1.86 14.11 32.96
N ILE A 247 1.67 14.06 31.63
CA ILE A 247 0.54 13.32 31.07
C ILE A 247 1.11 12.33 30.03
N ASN A 248 1.86 11.37 30.50
CA ASN A 248 2.06 10.09 29.85
C ASN A 248 0.84 9.21 30.14
N TYR A 249 -0.28 9.45 29.49
CA TYR A 249 -1.31 8.41 29.32
C TYR A 249 -0.91 7.53 28.14
N ASN A 250 0.22 6.87 28.24
CA ASN A 250 0.49 5.67 27.49
C ASN A 250 -0.34 4.58 28.15
N VAL A 251 -1.48 4.27 27.56
CA VAL A 251 -2.25 3.11 28.00
C VAL A 251 -1.31 1.92 27.97
N LYS A 252 -1.17 1.24 29.11
CA LYS A 252 -0.29 0.08 29.22
C LYS A 252 -0.86 -1.09 28.43
N PRO A 253 -0.01 -1.92 27.83
CA PRO A 253 -0.47 -3.13 27.14
C PRO A 253 -1.24 -4.05 28.10
N LYS A 254 -2.37 -4.57 27.64
CA LYS A 254 -3.27 -5.44 28.41
C LYS A 254 -2.79 -6.88 28.47
N ASP A 255 -2.04 -7.30 27.45
CA ASP A 255 -1.53 -8.67 27.30
C ASP A 255 -0.15 -8.70 26.64
N GLU A 256 0.41 -9.90 26.52
CA GLU A 256 1.72 -10.12 25.90
C GLU A 256 1.74 -9.77 24.40
N LEU A 257 0.61 -9.90 23.72
CA LEU A 257 0.49 -9.59 22.30
C LEU A 257 0.59 -8.07 22.06
N GLU A 258 -0.17 -7.26 22.82
CA GLU A 258 -0.07 -5.80 22.80
C GLU A 258 1.32 -5.33 23.18
N LEU A 259 1.94 -5.95 24.22
CA LEU A 259 3.30 -5.61 24.63
C LEU A 259 4.32 -5.86 23.52
N THR A 260 4.19 -6.95 22.79
CA THR A 260 5.12 -7.29 21.72
C THR A 260 4.92 -6.38 20.51
N ILE A 261 3.68 -6.11 20.10
CA ILE A 261 3.40 -5.17 19.02
C ILE A 261 3.88 -3.76 19.40
N LEU A 262 3.70 -3.35 20.66
CA LEU A 262 4.20 -2.08 21.17
C LEU A 262 5.74 -1.98 21.06
N LYS A 263 6.48 -3.04 21.40
CA LYS A 263 7.93 -3.08 21.23
C LYS A 263 8.33 -2.92 19.76
N ILE A 264 7.68 -3.65 18.85
CA ILE A 264 7.91 -3.55 17.41
C ILE A 264 7.71 -2.10 16.93
N TRP A 265 6.62 -1.44 17.36
CA TRP A 265 6.37 -0.06 16.98
C TRP A 265 7.40 0.90 17.55
N LYS A 266 7.77 0.75 18.84
CA LYS A 266 8.82 1.57 19.47
C LYS A 266 10.15 1.46 18.76
N ASP A 267 10.54 0.26 18.39
CA ASP A 267 11.79 -0.01 17.68
C ASP A 267 11.80 0.63 16.28
N ILE A 268 10.72 0.45 15.50
CA ILE A 268 10.62 0.96 14.13
C ILE A 268 10.55 2.49 14.12
N PHE A 269 9.76 3.09 15.03
CA PHE A 269 9.64 4.54 15.12
C PHE A 269 10.74 5.21 15.96
N ASN A 270 11.65 4.42 16.53
CA ASN A 270 12.68 4.90 17.46
C ASN A 270 12.12 5.89 18.50
N ASN A 271 10.98 5.54 19.10
CA ASN A 271 10.23 6.41 20.01
C ASN A 271 9.71 5.62 21.21
N GLU A 272 10.28 5.85 22.38
CA GLU A 272 9.89 5.21 23.64
C GLU A 272 8.52 5.68 24.19
N ASN A 273 8.02 6.82 23.71
CA ASN A 273 6.79 7.44 24.21
C ASN A 273 5.53 7.01 23.44
N ILE A 274 5.53 5.81 22.83
CA ILE A 274 4.36 5.22 22.18
C ILE A 274 3.57 4.41 23.19
N GLY A 275 2.24 4.63 23.22
CA GLY A 275 1.25 3.82 23.94
C GLY A 275 0.41 2.97 22.99
N VAL A 276 -0.35 2.01 23.54
CA VAL A 276 -1.17 1.09 22.73
C VAL A 276 -2.36 1.76 22.04
N ASP A 277 -2.75 2.93 22.51
CA ASP A 277 -3.83 3.78 21.98
C ASP A 277 -3.36 4.81 20.94
N ASN A 278 -2.05 4.95 20.74
CA ASN A 278 -1.54 5.91 19.76
C ASN A 278 -1.88 5.47 18.33
N ASN A 279 -2.38 6.43 17.55
CA ASN A 279 -2.72 6.20 16.16
C ASN A 279 -1.46 6.12 15.30
N TYR A 280 -1.37 5.10 14.45
CA TYR A 280 -0.26 4.81 13.54
C TYR A 280 0.20 6.04 12.74
N PHE A 281 -0.74 6.73 12.13
CA PHE A 281 -0.44 7.94 11.33
C PHE A 281 0.04 9.10 12.22
N SER A 282 -0.49 9.18 13.45
CA SER A 282 -0.14 10.26 14.37
C SER A 282 1.29 10.18 14.91
N ILE A 283 1.91 9.01 14.86
CA ILE A 283 3.31 8.81 15.26
C ILE A 283 4.29 8.84 14.06
N GLY A 284 3.79 9.12 12.85
CA GLY A 284 4.59 9.27 11.64
C GLY A 284 4.61 8.03 10.75
N GLY A 285 3.62 7.13 10.89
CA GLY A 285 3.54 5.91 10.08
C GLY A 285 3.26 6.18 8.61
N ASP A 286 3.95 5.47 7.75
CA ASP A 286 3.82 5.47 6.29
C ASP A 286 3.72 4.05 5.72
N SER A 287 3.63 3.91 4.40
CA SER A 287 3.49 2.59 3.77
C SER A 287 4.71 1.69 3.95
N LEU A 288 5.89 2.25 4.12
CA LEU A 288 7.13 1.50 4.29
C LEU A 288 7.22 0.93 5.71
N THR A 289 7.03 1.78 6.72
CA THR A 289 6.99 1.37 8.12
C THR A 289 5.85 0.40 8.39
N ALA A 290 4.68 0.56 7.71
CA ALA A 290 3.59 -0.40 7.78
C ALA A 290 4.01 -1.78 7.25
N THR A 291 4.73 -1.83 6.13
CA THR A 291 5.22 -3.09 5.56
C THR A 291 6.19 -3.79 6.51
N GLU A 292 7.08 -3.04 7.15
CA GLU A 292 8.03 -3.58 8.14
C GLU A 292 7.31 -4.12 9.39
N ILE A 293 6.33 -3.38 9.93
CA ILE A 293 5.50 -3.83 11.06
C ILE A 293 4.75 -5.10 10.71
N VAL A 294 4.09 -5.13 9.54
CA VAL A 294 3.38 -6.32 9.02
C VAL A 294 4.32 -7.51 8.97
N GLY A 295 5.51 -7.33 8.42
CA GLY A 295 6.52 -8.37 8.32
C GLY A 295 6.92 -8.94 9.67
N LYS A 296 7.31 -8.06 10.62
CA LYS A 296 7.73 -8.47 11.97
C LYS A 296 6.62 -9.18 12.75
N ILE A 297 5.38 -8.66 12.70
CA ILE A 297 4.24 -9.31 13.36
C ILE A 297 3.90 -10.66 12.71
N SER A 298 3.88 -10.71 11.37
CA SER A 298 3.56 -11.93 10.62
C SER A 298 4.57 -13.04 10.90
N SER A 299 5.87 -12.72 10.93
CA SER A 299 6.93 -13.68 11.21
C SER A 299 6.90 -14.16 12.67
N LEU A 300 6.67 -13.26 13.63
CA LEU A 300 6.72 -13.57 15.05
C LEU A 300 5.55 -14.45 15.52
N TYR A 301 4.36 -14.19 14.98
CA TYR A 301 3.13 -14.87 15.38
C TYR A 301 2.63 -15.89 14.37
N ASN A 302 3.30 -16.03 13.24
CA ASN A 302 2.87 -16.89 12.11
C ASN A 302 1.42 -16.59 11.69
N VAL A 303 1.07 -15.30 11.60
CA VAL A 303 -0.26 -14.82 11.21
C VAL A 303 -0.14 -13.97 9.96
N LYS A 304 -1.13 -14.07 9.09
CA LYS A 304 -1.19 -13.25 7.89
C LYS A 304 -1.91 -11.93 8.20
N ILE A 305 -1.16 -10.84 8.28
CA ILE A 305 -1.70 -9.49 8.32
C ILE A 305 -1.21 -8.70 7.10
N SER A 306 -1.88 -7.62 6.76
CA SER A 306 -1.57 -6.77 5.61
C SER A 306 -1.38 -5.32 6.05
N VAL A 307 -0.78 -4.50 5.21
CA VAL A 307 -0.68 -3.04 5.42
C VAL A 307 -2.07 -2.41 5.62
N LYS A 308 -3.08 -2.92 4.90
CA LYS A 308 -4.47 -2.51 5.05
C LYS A 308 -5.01 -2.75 6.46
N ASP A 309 -4.65 -3.87 7.10
CA ASP A 309 -5.07 -4.16 8.47
C ASP A 309 -4.54 -3.12 9.47
N ILE A 310 -3.31 -2.63 9.30
CA ILE A 310 -2.76 -1.54 10.14
C ILE A 310 -3.54 -0.24 9.91
N PHE A 311 -3.87 0.07 8.67
CA PHE A 311 -4.51 1.33 8.31
C PHE A 311 -5.98 1.37 8.75
N GLU A 312 -6.69 0.26 8.65
CA GLU A 312 -8.06 0.10 9.17
C GLU A 312 -8.09 0.01 10.69
N ASN A 313 -7.01 -0.50 11.30
CA ASN A 313 -6.86 -0.65 12.74
C ASN A 313 -5.62 0.11 13.24
N PRO A 314 -5.60 1.44 13.15
CA PRO A 314 -4.38 2.24 13.27
C PRO A 314 -3.90 2.45 14.72
N THR A 315 -4.31 1.61 15.65
CA THR A 315 -3.77 1.57 17.02
C THR A 315 -3.33 0.16 17.37
N ILE A 316 -2.35 0.04 18.26
CA ILE A 316 -1.86 -1.27 18.72
C ILE A 316 -2.99 -2.08 19.35
N GLU A 317 -3.85 -1.44 20.13
CA GLU A 317 -5.02 -2.08 20.74
C GLU A 317 -5.94 -2.72 19.69
N LYS A 318 -6.29 -2.01 18.63
CA LYS A 318 -7.14 -2.54 17.55
C LYS A 318 -6.44 -3.59 16.72
N LEU A 319 -5.17 -3.33 16.37
CA LEU A 319 -4.36 -4.27 15.58
C LEU A 319 -4.14 -5.59 16.33
N SER A 320 -3.94 -5.56 17.65
CA SER A 320 -3.78 -6.77 18.46
C SER A 320 -5.00 -7.69 18.42
N ILE A 321 -6.20 -7.11 18.35
CA ILE A 321 -7.45 -7.88 18.19
C ILE A 321 -7.46 -8.64 16.88
N VAL A 322 -7.07 -7.97 15.77
CA VAL A 322 -6.97 -8.60 14.45
C VAL A 322 -5.96 -9.74 14.45
N VAL A 323 -4.76 -9.48 14.99
CA VAL A 323 -3.69 -10.48 15.11
C VAL A 323 -4.12 -11.65 15.99
N GLY A 324 -4.73 -11.37 17.15
CA GLY A 324 -5.21 -12.37 18.10
C GLY A 324 -6.31 -13.27 17.52
N ASN A 325 -7.24 -12.71 16.77
CA ASN A 325 -8.28 -13.47 16.08
C ASN A 325 -7.69 -14.39 15.02
N ARG A 326 -6.74 -13.92 14.22
CA ARG A 326 -6.09 -14.74 13.19
C ARG A 326 -5.19 -15.82 13.80
N LYS A 327 -4.52 -15.54 14.91
CA LYS A 327 -3.73 -16.55 15.65
C LYS A 327 -4.59 -17.74 16.11
N LYS A 328 -5.83 -17.50 16.55
CA LYS A 328 -6.76 -18.56 16.97
C LYS A 328 -7.22 -19.48 15.82
N HIS A 329 -7.26 -18.97 14.60
CA HIS A 329 -7.67 -19.73 13.41
C HIS A 329 -6.54 -20.55 12.76
N HIS A 330 -5.27 -20.28 13.10
CA HIS A 330 -4.12 -20.92 12.47
C HIS A 330 -3.60 -22.20 13.17
N ILE A 331 -4.26 -22.69 14.21
CA ILE A 331 -3.81 -23.90 14.94
C ILE A 331 -3.90 -25.19 14.10
N ASN A 332 -4.54 -25.18 12.94
CA ASN A 332 -4.80 -26.39 12.13
C ASN A 332 -4.29 -26.38 10.68
N SER A 333 -3.38 -25.51 10.29
CA SER A 333 -2.77 -25.57 8.96
C SER A 333 -1.25 -25.61 9.05
N GLU A 334 -0.67 -26.73 8.67
CA GLU A 334 0.77 -26.92 8.38
C GLU A 334 1.23 -26.13 7.12
N GLU A 335 0.55 -25.06 6.73
CA GLU A 335 0.93 -24.21 5.61
C GLU A 335 2.13 -23.32 5.99
N MET A 336 3.28 -23.93 5.78
CA MET A 336 4.57 -23.33 5.43
C MET A 336 5.10 -22.23 6.35
N LYS A 337 6.01 -22.62 7.17
CA LYS A 337 7.18 -21.81 7.50
C LYS A 337 7.95 -21.51 6.20
N ASN A 338 7.60 -20.43 5.52
CA ASN A 338 8.36 -19.86 4.40
C ASN A 338 9.62 -19.17 4.94
N GLN A 339 10.40 -19.90 5.72
CA GLN A 339 11.70 -19.42 6.13
C GLN A 339 12.66 -19.58 4.95
N ILE A 340 13.44 -18.54 4.70
CA ILE A 340 14.60 -18.65 3.81
C ILE A 340 15.47 -19.79 4.34
N LEU A 341 15.74 -20.77 3.49
CA LEU A 341 16.72 -21.81 3.77
C LEU A 341 18.09 -21.27 3.33
N MET A 342 18.95 -21.00 4.28
CA MET A 342 20.34 -20.62 4.01
C MET A 342 21.05 -21.74 3.27
N ASP A 343 21.64 -21.42 2.12
CA ASP A 343 22.34 -22.37 1.26
C ASP A 343 23.80 -21.92 1.06
N ILE A 344 24.56 -22.00 2.12
CA ILE A 344 25.95 -21.52 2.19
C ILE A 344 26.83 -22.24 1.15
N ASP A 345 26.66 -23.54 0.97
CA ASP A 345 27.46 -24.35 0.05
C ASP A 345 27.27 -23.94 -1.43
N ASN A 346 26.11 -23.42 -1.76
CA ASN A 346 25.77 -23.02 -3.13
C ASN A 346 25.71 -21.50 -3.33
N ARG A 347 26.18 -20.69 -2.36
CA ARG A 347 26.10 -19.21 -2.36
C ARG A 347 26.64 -18.58 -3.67
N HIS A 348 27.61 -19.21 -4.30
CA HIS A 348 28.26 -18.73 -5.53
C HIS A 348 27.73 -19.40 -6.81
N LYS A 349 26.75 -20.29 -6.72
CA LYS A 349 26.12 -20.87 -7.91
C LYS A 349 25.19 -19.87 -8.59
N PRO A 350 25.05 -19.92 -9.92
CA PRO A 350 24.09 -19.12 -10.65
C PRO A 350 22.65 -19.29 -10.10
N PHE A 351 21.88 -18.20 -10.12
CA PHE A 351 20.49 -18.18 -9.70
C PHE A 351 19.68 -17.20 -10.59
N PRO A 352 18.34 -17.33 -10.65
CA PRO A 352 17.51 -16.52 -11.52
C PRO A 352 17.58 -15.02 -11.21
N LEU A 353 17.38 -14.19 -12.22
CA LEU A 353 17.02 -12.78 -12.05
C LEU A 353 15.58 -12.68 -11.51
N THR A 354 15.29 -11.65 -10.72
CA THR A 354 13.91 -11.25 -10.42
C THR A 354 13.26 -10.69 -11.71
N ASP A 355 11.93 -10.53 -11.71
CA ASP A 355 11.22 -10.00 -12.88
C ASP A 355 11.72 -8.62 -13.27
N ILE A 356 11.99 -7.74 -12.30
CA ILE A 356 12.49 -6.38 -12.56
C ILE A 356 13.95 -6.40 -13.05
N GLN A 357 14.82 -7.19 -12.44
CA GLN A 357 16.20 -7.36 -12.92
C GLN A 357 16.21 -7.88 -14.35
N PHE A 358 15.30 -8.80 -14.66
CA PHE A 358 15.17 -9.33 -16.02
C PHE A 358 14.69 -8.26 -17.00
N ALA A 359 13.79 -7.35 -16.59
CA ALA A 359 13.37 -6.21 -17.39
C ALA A 359 14.53 -5.23 -17.66
N TYR A 360 15.38 -4.95 -16.67
CA TYR A 360 16.59 -4.14 -16.83
C TYR A 360 17.59 -4.79 -17.80
N TRP A 361 17.80 -6.08 -17.66
CA TRP A 361 18.70 -6.83 -18.52
C TRP A 361 18.24 -6.85 -19.99
N ILE A 362 16.94 -7.03 -20.25
CA ILE A 362 16.36 -6.94 -21.59
C ILE A 362 16.49 -5.52 -22.15
N GLY A 363 16.22 -4.49 -21.34
CA GLY A 363 16.34 -3.10 -21.73
C GLY A 363 17.74 -2.74 -22.19
N MET A 364 18.76 -3.25 -21.50
CA MET A 364 20.18 -3.09 -21.91
C MET A 364 20.52 -3.84 -23.21
N ASN A 365 19.98 -5.05 -23.39
CA ASN A 365 20.31 -5.94 -24.50
C ASN A 365 19.44 -5.77 -25.75
N GLY A 366 18.63 -4.75 -25.84
CA GLY A 366 17.96 -4.39 -27.07
C GLY A 366 16.52 -4.86 -27.25
N GLY A 367 15.81 -5.16 -26.16
CA GLY A 367 14.41 -5.65 -26.20
C GLY A 367 13.33 -4.60 -26.46
N HIS A 368 13.64 -3.31 -26.49
CA HIS A 368 12.65 -2.22 -26.56
C HIS A 368 13.15 -1.04 -27.44
N ASN A 369 12.27 -0.08 -27.74
CA ASN A 369 12.59 1.11 -28.53
C ASN A 369 13.73 1.98 -27.95
N LEU A 370 13.81 2.05 -26.60
CA LEU A 370 14.88 2.73 -25.88
C LEU A 370 15.95 1.71 -25.46
N THR A 371 16.71 1.21 -26.39
CA THR A 371 17.69 0.13 -26.18
C THR A 371 19.08 0.65 -25.85
N GLY A 372 19.88 -0.20 -25.18
CA GLY A 372 21.26 0.13 -24.83
C GLY A 372 21.38 1.11 -23.66
N ILE A 373 20.29 1.37 -22.94
CA ILE A 373 20.29 2.19 -21.74
C ILE A 373 20.31 1.26 -20.53
N SER A 374 21.40 1.32 -19.75
CA SER A 374 21.41 0.64 -18.46
C SER A 374 20.56 1.40 -17.45
N THR A 375 19.85 0.66 -16.58
CA THR A 375 19.16 1.26 -15.46
C THR A 375 20.16 1.48 -14.33
N ASN A 376 20.43 2.76 -14.03
CA ASN A 376 21.42 3.14 -13.04
C ASN A 376 21.05 4.46 -12.35
N CYS A 377 21.65 4.65 -11.18
CA CYS A 377 21.65 5.90 -10.47
C CYS A 377 23.09 6.42 -10.35
N TYR A 378 23.29 7.69 -10.69
CA TYR A 378 24.54 8.42 -10.47
C TYR A 378 24.30 9.58 -9.54
N PHE A 379 25.21 9.78 -8.56
CA PHE A 379 25.14 10.91 -7.66
C PHE A 379 26.51 11.37 -7.20
N GLU A 380 26.59 12.62 -6.76
CA GLU A 380 27.78 13.29 -6.24
C GLU A 380 27.55 13.77 -4.83
N VAL A 381 28.48 13.45 -3.94
CA VAL A 381 28.45 13.89 -2.53
C VAL A 381 29.70 14.72 -2.25
N GLU A 382 29.52 15.88 -1.61
CA GLU A 382 30.63 16.74 -1.19
C GLU A 382 31.01 16.47 0.27
N LEU A 383 32.23 15.99 0.45
CA LEU A 383 32.80 15.64 1.75
C LEU A 383 33.99 16.56 2.05
N LYS A 384 34.31 16.76 3.32
CA LYS A 384 35.43 17.58 3.75
C LYS A 384 36.45 16.72 4.50
N ASN A 385 37.74 17.01 4.24
CA ASN A 385 38.87 16.44 4.95
C ASN A 385 38.87 14.88 4.95
N ILE A 386 38.51 14.27 3.83
CA ILE A 386 38.45 12.83 3.64
C ILE A 386 39.85 12.30 3.30
N ASP A 387 40.28 11.28 4.03
CA ASP A 387 41.43 10.44 3.66
C ASP A 387 40.99 9.43 2.58
N ILE A 388 41.54 9.60 1.37
CA ILE A 388 41.17 8.79 0.22
C ILE A 388 41.66 7.34 0.36
N GLY A 389 42.82 7.12 1.01
CA GLY A 389 43.32 5.76 1.26
C GLY A 389 42.39 4.99 2.19
N LYS A 390 41.94 5.65 3.26
CA LYS A 390 40.97 5.09 4.19
C LYS A 390 39.58 4.87 3.52
N LEU A 391 39.17 5.82 2.68
CA LEU A 391 37.95 5.72 1.88
C LEU A 391 37.97 4.50 0.94
N GLU A 392 39.07 4.30 0.22
CA GLU A 392 39.26 3.17 -0.69
C GLU A 392 39.30 1.85 0.09
N LYS A 393 40.00 1.80 1.23
CA LYS A 393 40.07 0.60 2.07
C LYS A 393 38.70 0.22 2.60
N SER A 394 37.95 1.15 3.18
CA SER A 394 36.59 0.91 3.71
C SER A 394 35.60 0.50 2.62
N PHE A 395 35.76 1.01 1.38
CA PHE A 395 34.96 0.58 0.24
C PHE A 395 35.25 -0.88 -0.15
N ASN A 396 36.50 -1.29 -0.12
CA ASN A 396 36.86 -2.68 -0.40
C ASN A 396 36.38 -3.64 0.70
N GLU A 397 36.37 -3.21 1.95
CA GLU A 397 35.78 -3.97 3.07
C GLU A 397 34.27 -4.16 2.84
N LEU A 398 33.56 -3.14 2.34
CA LEU A 398 32.15 -3.19 1.99
C LEU A 398 31.88 -4.19 0.84
N ILE A 399 32.73 -4.19 -0.21
CA ILE A 399 32.65 -5.14 -1.32
C ILE A 399 32.74 -6.60 -0.85
N ILE A 400 33.62 -6.85 0.13
CA ILE A 400 33.79 -8.20 0.71
C ILE A 400 32.53 -8.60 1.51
N LYS A 401 31.99 -7.68 2.28
CA LYS A 401 30.83 -7.94 3.17
C LYS A 401 29.53 -8.19 2.40
N HIS A 402 29.32 -7.53 1.29
CA HIS A 402 28.06 -7.59 0.53
C HIS A 402 28.18 -8.39 -0.76
N ASP A 403 27.47 -9.49 -0.84
CA ASP A 403 27.48 -10.41 -1.97
C ASP A 403 27.16 -9.73 -3.31
N MET A 404 26.12 -8.92 -3.35
CA MET A 404 25.66 -8.29 -4.59
C MET A 404 26.64 -7.23 -5.13
N MET A 405 27.56 -6.74 -4.31
CA MET A 405 28.70 -5.95 -4.81
C MET A 405 29.73 -6.77 -5.62
N ARG A 406 29.62 -8.09 -5.55
CA ARG A 406 30.45 -9.03 -6.34
C ARG A 406 29.64 -9.77 -7.41
N ALA A 407 28.43 -9.33 -7.69
CA ALA A 407 27.54 -9.97 -8.66
C ALA A 407 27.94 -9.64 -10.10
N ILE A 408 27.67 -10.60 -10.98
CA ILE A 408 27.65 -10.46 -12.44
C ILE A 408 26.37 -11.08 -13.00
N ILE A 409 26.00 -10.66 -14.21
CA ILE A 409 24.83 -11.19 -14.90
C ILE A 409 25.30 -12.03 -16.09
N LEU A 410 24.90 -13.29 -16.10
CA LEU A 410 25.26 -14.24 -17.16
C LEU A 410 24.34 -14.06 -18.38
N ASN A 411 24.86 -14.46 -19.54
CA ASN A 411 24.16 -14.31 -20.83
C ASN A 411 22.81 -15.03 -20.92
N GLU A 412 22.52 -15.95 -20.02
CA GLU A 412 21.28 -16.73 -20.00
C GLU A 412 20.19 -16.11 -19.10
N GLY A 413 20.38 -14.87 -18.65
CA GLY A 413 19.42 -14.20 -17.75
C GLY A 413 19.47 -14.78 -16.34
N GLN A 414 20.62 -15.22 -15.89
CA GLN A 414 20.94 -15.60 -14.53
C GLN A 414 21.96 -14.63 -13.95
N GLN A 415 22.03 -14.59 -12.64
CA GLN A 415 23.04 -13.82 -11.91
C GLN A 415 23.91 -14.75 -11.08
N GLN A 416 25.12 -14.31 -10.80
CA GLN A 416 26.10 -15.08 -10.03
C GLN A 416 26.90 -14.17 -9.13
N ILE A 417 27.13 -14.58 -7.88
CA ILE A 417 27.99 -13.91 -6.93
C ILE A 417 29.40 -14.51 -7.08
N LEU A 418 30.38 -13.67 -7.39
CA LEU A 418 31.78 -14.11 -7.49
C LEU A 418 32.34 -14.33 -6.09
N PRO A 419 33.06 -15.46 -5.83
CA PRO A 419 33.67 -15.71 -4.53
C PRO A 419 34.77 -14.69 -4.19
N ASN A 420 35.56 -14.29 -5.20
CA ASN A 420 36.64 -13.32 -5.08
C ASN A 420 36.60 -12.34 -6.24
N VAL A 421 36.97 -11.08 -5.97
CA VAL A 421 37.12 -10.02 -6.95
C VAL A 421 38.43 -9.27 -6.71
N PRO A 422 39.01 -8.64 -7.75
CA PRO A 422 40.20 -7.79 -7.58
C PRO A 422 39.95 -6.63 -6.61
N TYR A 423 41.01 -6.16 -5.97
CA TYR A 423 40.95 -4.94 -5.17
C TYR A 423 40.49 -3.74 -6.03
N TYR A 424 39.42 -3.07 -5.63
CA TYR A 424 38.88 -1.93 -6.35
C TYR A 424 39.69 -0.68 -6.07
N LYS A 425 40.29 -0.10 -7.11
CA LYS A 425 41.01 1.15 -7.02
C LYS A 425 40.13 2.32 -7.39
N ILE A 426 39.96 3.27 -6.47
CA ILE A 426 39.19 4.50 -6.71
C ILE A 426 40.04 5.43 -7.56
N GLN A 427 39.53 5.81 -8.73
CA GLN A 427 40.18 6.80 -9.58
C GLN A 427 40.08 8.20 -8.97
N VAL A 428 41.22 8.89 -8.85
CA VAL A 428 41.30 10.20 -8.22
C VAL A 428 41.68 11.26 -9.25
N PHE A 429 40.89 12.33 -9.33
CA PHE A 429 41.18 13.52 -10.13
C PHE A 429 41.53 14.66 -9.19
N ASP A 430 42.72 15.23 -9.33
CA ASP A 430 43.14 16.36 -8.51
C ASP A 430 42.90 17.68 -9.25
N LEU A 431 41.86 18.40 -8.86
CA LEU A 431 41.51 19.75 -9.35
C LEU A 431 41.80 20.85 -8.31
N SER A 432 42.55 20.55 -7.27
CA SER A 432 42.84 21.51 -6.18
C SER A 432 43.64 22.76 -6.66
N TYR A 433 44.37 22.63 -7.76
CA TYR A 433 45.14 23.70 -8.39
C TYR A 433 44.47 24.29 -9.63
N THR A 434 43.24 23.84 -9.98
CA THR A 434 42.52 24.30 -11.17
C THR A 434 41.86 25.68 -10.86
N GLU A 435 41.82 26.55 -11.88
CA GLU A 435 41.10 27.82 -11.82
C GLU A 435 39.59 27.57 -11.64
N GLU A 436 38.91 28.43 -10.89
CA GLU A 436 37.54 28.23 -10.47
C GLU A 436 36.54 28.17 -11.66
N ASP A 437 36.79 29.01 -12.68
CA ASP A 437 36.00 29.02 -13.92
C ASP A 437 36.07 27.72 -14.71
N ARG A 438 37.13 26.94 -14.58
CA ARG A 438 37.34 25.67 -15.28
C ARG A 438 36.95 24.42 -14.47
N ILE A 439 36.71 24.60 -13.16
CA ILE A 439 36.38 23.46 -12.30
C ILE A 439 35.07 22.79 -12.75
N LEU A 440 34.04 23.59 -13.03
CA LEU A 440 32.72 23.08 -13.43
C LEU A 440 32.80 22.29 -14.74
N ASP A 441 33.54 22.78 -15.73
CA ASP A 441 33.72 22.08 -17.01
C ASP A 441 34.44 20.75 -16.86
N LYS A 442 35.46 20.69 -16.00
CA LYS A 442 36.16 19.46 -15.68
C LYS A 442 35.28 18.46 -14.94
N ILE A 443 34.49 18.94 -13.97
CA ILE A 443 33.51 18.08 -13.28
C ILE A 443 32.48 17.56 -14.27
N ASN A 444 31.95 18.38 -15.16
CA ASN A 444 31.02 17.98 -16.22
C ASN A 444 31.65 16.95 -17.17
N THR A 445 32.93 17.07 -17.46
CA THR A 445 33.68 16.07 -18.28
C THR A 445 33.71 14.73 -17.54
N ILE A 446 34.13 14.70 -16.27
CA ILE A 446 34.14 13.48 -15.43
C ILE A 446 32.76 12.87 -15.34
N ARG A 447 31.72 13.69 -15.08
CA ARG A 447 30.32 13.30 -15.03
C ARG A 447 29.87 12.62 -16.32
N ASN A 448 30.18 13.23 -17.47
CA ASN A 448 29.84 12.68 -18.79
C ASN A 448 30.58 11.38 -19.08
N GLU A 449 31.84 11.25 -18.67
CA GLU A 449 32.57 9.99 -18.78
C GLU A 449 31.94 8.87 -18.00
N ILE A 450 31.55 9.12 -16.74
CA ILE A 450 30.87 8.13 -15.88
C ILE A 450 29.49 7.79 -16.46
N TYR A 451 28.72 8.81 -16.86
CA TYR A 451 27.38 8.64 -17.41
C TYR A 451 27.36 7.84 -18.71
N ASN A 452 28.27 8.13 -19.63
CA ASN A 452 28.35 7.47 -20.95
C ASN A 452 29.13 6.14 -20.94
N LYS A 453 29.73 5.77 -19.79
CA LYS A 453 30.49 4.51 -19.69
C LYS A 453 29.56 3.32 -19.84
N THR A 454 29.81 2.48 -20.83
CA THR A 454 29.10 1.21 -20.96
C THR A 454 29.62 0.24 -19.90
N ILE A 455 28.75 -0.20 -19.00
CA ILE A 455 29.04 -1.26 -18.04
C ILE A 455 28.52 -2.57 -18.63
N HIS A 456 29.41 -3.52 -18.80
CA HIS A 456 29.08 -4.87 -19.28
C HIS A 456 28.62 -5.71 -18.09
N TYR A 457 27.37 -6.16 -18.12
CA TYR A 457 26.77 -6.88 -17.00
C TYR A 457 27.40 -8.26 -16.71
N ASP A 458 28.07 -8.84 -17.70
CA ASP A 458 28.82 -10.10 -17.57
C ASP A 458 30.21 -9.94 -16.93
N LYS A 459 30.60 -8.71 -16.56
CA LYS A 459 31.91 -8.38 -15.99
C LYS A 459 31.80 -7.52 -14.75
N TRP A 460 32.50 -7.89 -13.72
CA TRP A 460 32.67 -7.08 -12.53
C TRP A 460 33.60 -5.88 -12.79
N PRO A 461 33.36 -4.68 -12.20
CA PRO A 461 32.29 -4.34 -11.28
C PRO A 461 31.04 -3.76 -12.00
N LEU A 462 29.87 -3.90 -11.39
CA LEU A 462 28.61 -3.29 -11.83
C LEU A 462 28.35 -1.92 -11.13
N PHE A 463 29.42 -1.21 -10.86
CA PHE A 463 29.42 0.15 -10.29
C PHE A 463 30.65 0.91 -10.76
N ASP A 464 30.66 2.25 -10.58
CA ASP A 464 31.82 3.11 -10.82
C ASP A 464 31.91 4.16 -9.70
N VAL A 465 33.02 4.17 -8.98
CA VAL A 465 33.31 5.11 -7.91
C VAL A 465 34.57 5.88 -8.23
N ARG A 466 34.50 7.21 -8.22
CA ARG A 466 35.62 8.11 -8.45
C ARG A 466 35.63 9.25 -7.44
N VAL A 467 36.76 9.89 -7.33
CA VAL A 467 36.96 11.03 -6.42
C VAL A 467 37.55 12.20 -7.15
N THR A 468 37.01 13.40 -6.93
CA THR A 468 37.62 14.66 -7.35
C THR A 468 38.05 15.48 -6.12
N LYS A 469 39.32 15.78 -6.00
CA LYS A 469 39.86 16.72 -5.00
C LYS A 469 39.65 18.15 -5.47
N LEU A 470 39.09 18.99 -4.63
CA LEU A 470 38.87 20.41 -4.84
C LEU A 470 39.66 21.23 -3.84
N LYS A 471 39.65 22.55 -3.99
CA LYS A 471 40.28 23.49 -3.06
C LYS A 471 39.67 23.35 -1.64
N LYS A 472 40.39 23.81 -0.65
CA LYS A 472 39.94 23.84 0.76
C LYS A 472 39.61 22.49 1.39
N GLY A 473 40.26 21.40 0.95
CA GLY A 473 40.02 20.06 1.49
C GLY A 473 38.67 19.44 1.13
N ILE A 474 37.96 20.03 0.16
CA ILE A 474 36.69 19.45 -0.33
C ILE A 474 37.03 18.31 -1.26
N VAL A 475 36.33 17.22 -1.06
CA VAL A 475 36.38 16.01 -1.89
C VAL A 475 34.99 15.75 -2.44
N LYS A 476 34.87 15.67 -3.75
CA LYS A 476 33.63 15.28 -4.41
C LYS A 476 33.71 13.79 -4.72
N LEU A 477 32.85 13.02 -4.10
CA LEU A 477 32.68 11.59 -4.32
C LEU A 477 31.65 11.40 -5.43
N HIS A 478 32.03 10.72 -6.53
CA HIS A 478 31.19 10.36 -7.65
C HIS A 478 30.84 8.89 -7.54
N VAL A 479 29.58 8.55 -7.50
CA VAL A 479 29.11 7.17 -7.36
C VAL A 479 28.07 6.87 -8.42
N ARG A 480 28.29 5.79 -9.16
CA ARG A 480 27.31 5.20 -10.05
C ARG A 480 27.09 3.74 -9.66
N PHE A 481 25.83 3.39 -9.45
CA PHE A 481 25.40 2.00 -9.21
C PHE A 481 24.44 1.56 -10.32
N GLU A 482 24.63 0.33 -10.80
CA GLU A 482 23.65 -0.30 -11.69
C GLU A 482 22.51 -0.87 -10.83
N ASN A 483 21.26 -0.52 -11.18
CA ASN A 483 20.09 -0.93 -10.40
C ASN A 483 19.85 -2.44 -10.46
N ILE A 484 20.44 -3.14 -11.41
CA ILE A 484 20.34 -4.60 -11.48
C ILE A 484 20.93 -5.31 -10.25
N ILE A 485 21.79 -4.62 -9.48
CA ILE A 485 22.38 -5.15 -8.26
C ILE A 485 21.98 -4.37 -7.01
N PHE A 486 21.35 -3.19 -7.16
CA PHE A 486 20.94 -2.31 -6.06
C PHE A 486 19.59 -1.69 -6.31
N ASP A 487 18.71 -1.74 -5.32
CA ASP A 487 17.57 -0.84 -5.22
C ASP A 487 17.91 0.47 -4.49
N GLY A 488 16.98 1.41 -4.45
CA GLY A 488 17.17 2.68 -3.74
C GLY A 488 17.48 2.52 -2.26
N TRP A 489 16.82 1.60 -1.57
CA TRP A 489 17.13 1.27 -0.17
C TRP A 489 18.57 0.77 -0.01
N SER A 490 18.99 -0.17 -0.83
CA SER A 490 20.35 -0.72 -0.79
C SER A 490 21.40 0.34 -1.04
N MET A 491 21.15 1.32 -1.94
CA MET A 491 22.08 2.43 -2.19
C MET A 491 22.29 3.30 -0.94
N PHE A 492 21.21 3.68 -0.24
CA PHE A 492 21.31 4.44 1.01
C PHE A 492 22.02 3.62 2.10
N HIS A 493 21.68 2.33 2.19
CA HIS A 493 22.26 1.44 3.19
C HIS A 493 23.77 1.22 2.98
N VAL A 494 24.18 1.02 1.72
CA VAL A 494 25.59 0.92 1.32
C VAL A 494 26.35 2.19 1.68
N LEU A 495 25.83 3.38 1.40
CA LEU A 495 26.46 4.64 1.75
C LEU A 495 26.60 4.83 3.26
N LYS A 496 25.56 4.48 4.01
CA LYS A 496 25.59 4.55 5.47
C LYS A 496 26.63 3.60 6.06
N GLN A 497 26.65 2.36 5.60
CA GLN A 497 27.63 1.38 6.05
C GLN A 497 29.07 1.73 5.61
N TRP A 498 29.24 2.32 4.43
CA TRP A 498 30.54 2.83 3.99
C TRP A 498 31.04 3.94 4.91
N GLN A 499 30.18 4.89 5.29
CA GLN A 499 30.51 5.90 6.28
C GLN A 499 30.88 5.27 7.64
N MET A 500 30.12 4.29 8.11
CA MET A 500 30.41 3.58 9.36
C MET A 500 31.79 2.91 9.33
N LEU A 501 32.12 2.18 8.27
CA LEU A 501 33.44 1.55 8.08
C LEU A 501 34.56 2.59 7.96
N TYR A 502 34.32 3.67 7.24
CA TYR A 502 35.26 4.79 7.17
C TYR A 502 35.53 5.39 8.56
N ASP A 503 34.51 5.52 9.41
CA ASP A 503 34.64 6.00 10.78
C ASP A 503 35.25 4.96 11.75
N GLY A 504 35.50 3.74 11.27
CA GLY A 504 36.06 2.64 12.07
C GLY A 504 35.02 1.91 12.93
N LYS A 505 33.73 2.07 12.61
CA LYS A 505 32.63 1.35 13.26
C LYS A 505 32.43 0.00 12.58
N LEU A 506 32.00 -0.98 13.37
CA LEU A 506 31.63 -2.31 12.85
C LEU A 506 30.24 -2.27 12.22
N ILE A 507 30.07 -3.01 11.15
CA ILE A 507 28.77 -3.29 10.55
C ILE A 507 28.36 -4.73 10.86
N PRO A 508 27.06 -5.03 11.04
CA PRO A 508 26.57 -6.36 11.34
C PRO A 508 26.94 -7.37 10.24
N ASP A 509 27.24 -8.61 10.65
CA ASP A 509 27.32 -9.72 9.70
C ASP A 509 25.90 -10.20 9.38
N ILE A 510 25.68 -10.61 8.15
CA ILE A 510 24.40 -11.08 7.63
C ILE A 510 24.59 -12.48 7.07
N ASP A 511 23.87 -13.45 7.63
CA ASP A 511 24.02 -14.86 7.28
C ASP A 511 23.32 -15.21 5.97
N ILE A 512 22.15 -14.62 5.72
CA ILE A 512 21.40 -14.87 4.49
C ILE A 512 21.96 -14.10 3.30
N SER A 513 21.81 -14.68 2.11
CA SER A 513 22.22 -14.06 0.85
C SER A 513 21.01 -13.57 0.03
N TYR A 514 21.25 -12.63 -0.88
CA TYR A 514 20.24 -12.24 -1.86
C TYR A 514 19.79 -13.42 -2.75
N ARG A 515 20.70 -14.40 -3.01
CA ARG A 515 20.36 -15.63 -3.71
C ARG A 515 19.30 -16.43 -2.96
N ASP A 516 19.45 -16.59 -1.65
CA ASP A 516 18.50 -17.35 -0.81
C ASP A 516 17.12 -16.69 -0.85
N TYR A 517 17.08 -15.36 -0.79
CA TYR A 517 15.84 -14.58 -0.93
C TYR A 517 15.16 -14.80 -2.29
N VAL A 518 15.89 -14.68 -3.40
CA VAL A 518 15.31 -14.85 -4.74
C VAL A 518 14.75 -16.27 -4.94
N LEU A 519 15.45 -17.29 -4.43
CA LEU A 519 14.98 -18.67 -4.48
C LEU A 519 13.74 -18.89 -3.62
N ALA A 520 13.63 -18.22 -2.46
CA ALA A 520 12.45 -18.27 -1.60
C ALA A 520 11.25 -17.58 -2.27
N LEU A 521 11.45 -16.40 -2.88
CA LEU A 521 10.41 -15.72 -3.68
C LEU A 521 9.84 -16.62 -4.78
N GLY A 522 10.70 -17.40 -5.46
CA GLY A 522 10.26 -18.35 -6.48
C GLY A 522 9.25 -19.38 -5.95
N LYS A 523 9.37 -19.79 -4.68
CA LYS A 523 8.45 -20.74 -4.04
C LYS A 523 7.10 -20.10 -3.74
N LEU A 524 7.05 -18.79 -3.43
CA LEU A 524 5.80 -18.08 -3.16
C LEU A 524 4.84 -18.06 -4.36
N ARG A 525 5.34 -18.21 -5.58
CA ARG A 525 4.51 -18.31 -6.81
C ARG A 525 3.58 -19.53 -6.85
N HIS A 526 3.82 -20.52 -5.99
CA HIS A 526 3.00 -21.74 -5.90
C HIS A 526 1.99 -21.69 -4.74
N THR A 527 1.89 -20.55 -4.03
CA THR A 527 0.98 -20.38 -2.90
C THR A 527 -0.42 -19.97 -3.34
N LYS A 528 -1.40 -20.24 -2.48
CA LYS A 528 -2.79 -19.79 -2.68
C LYS A 528 -2.87 -18.26 -2.78
N LYS A 529 -2.07 -17.55 -1.97
CA LYS A 529 -2.03 -16.08 -2.00
C LYS A 529 -1.59 -15.53 -3.37
N TYR A 530 -0.59 -16.15 -4.00
CA TYR A 530 -0.18 -15.74 -5.36
C TYR A 530 -1.33 -15.89 -6.37
N ILE A 531 -2.14 -16.96 -6.25
CA ILE A 531 -3.30 -17.19 -7.14
C ILE A 531 -4.38 -16.13 -6.87
N GLU A 532 -4.64 -15.80 -5.61
CA GLU A 532 -5.57 -14.72 -5.23
C GLU A 532 -5.12 -13.38 -5.80
N ASP A 533 -3.84 -13.02 -5.63
CA ASP A 533 -3.26 -11.78 -6.15
C ASP A 533 -3.32 -11.73 -7.68
N LYS A 534 -3.01 -12.85 -8.32
CA LYS A 534 -3.11 -12.98 -9.77
C LYS A 534 -4.54 -12.74 -10.27
N ASN A 535 -5.54 -13.32 -9.64
CA ASN A 535 -6.94 -13.13 -10.01
C ASN A 535 -7.35 -11.65 -9.84
N TYR A 536 -6.99 -11.01 -8.72
CA TYR A 536 -7.24 -9.58 -8.48
C TYR A 536 -6.75 -8.70 -9.63
N TRP A 537 -5.54 -8.96 -10.12
CA TRP A 537 -4.97 -8.19 -11.23
C TRP A 537 -5.54 -8.60 -12.59
N GLU A 538 -5.71 -9.90 -12.85
CA GLU A 538 -6.20 -10.38 -14.15
C GLU A 538 -7.66 -10.00 -14.40
N ASP A 539 -8.52 -9.92 -13.38
CA ASP A 539 -9.91 -9.45 -13.48
C ASP A 539 -10.01 -7.98 -13.96
N ARG A 540 -8.96 -7.19 -13.74
CA ARG A 540 -8.89 -5.78 -14.16
C ARG A 540 -8.32 -5.56 -15.56
N ILE A 541 -7.75 -6.57 -16.22
CA ILE A 541 -7.06 -6.41 -17.52
C ILE A 541 -7.93 -5.70 -18.56
N GLU A 542 -9.22 -6.08 -18.65
CA GLU A 542 -10.11 -5.53 -19.68
C GLU A 542 -10.39 -4.04 -19.52
N SER A 543 -10.47 -3.54 -18.29
CA SER A 543 -10.78 -2.15 -17.97
C SER A 543 -9.53 -1.32 -17.59
N PHE A 544 -8.35 -1.95 -17.52
CA PHE A 544 -7.14 -1.28 -17.02
C PHE A 544 -6.70 -0.19 -17.99
N PRO A 545 -6.48 1.07 -17.51
CA PRO A 545 -6.18 2.20 -18.37
C PRO A 545 -4.73 2.19 -18.86
N GLU A 546 -4.48 2.96 -19.92
CA GLU A 546 -3.14 3.26 -20.40
C GLU A 546 -2.45 4.29 -19.49
N TYR A 547 -1.17 4.58 -19.75
CA TYR A 547 -0.43 5.67 -19.11
C TYR A 547 -0.95 7.06 -19.50
N PRO A 548 -0.64 8.13 -18.77
CA PRO A 548 -1.03 9.50 -19.12
C PRO A 548 -0.38 9.93 -20.45
N LYS A 549 -1.21 10.33 -21.42
CA LYS A 549 -0.77 10.74 -22.76
C LYS A 549 -0.33 12.21 -22.74
N LEU A 550 0.92 12.42 -22.34
CA LEU A 550 1.54 13.73 -22.23
C LEU A 550 1.91 14.31 -23.60
N PRO A 551 2.07 15.65 -23.73
CA PRO A 551 2.52 16.30 -24.96
C PRO A 551 3.99 15.98 -25.22
N LEU A 552 4.25 15.02 -26.11
CA LEU A 552 5.58 14.61 -26.50
C LEU A 552 5.96 15.26 -27.82
N ILE A 553 7.25 15.63 -27.97
CA ILE A 553 7.85 15.96 -29.23
C ILE A 553 7.73 14.73 -30.15
N ASN A 554 7.46 14.93 -31.45
CA ASN A 554 7.28 13.84 -32.41
C ASN A 554 8.38 12.77 -32.29
N TYR A 555 8.00 11.62 -31.78
CA TYR A 555 8.85 10.47 -31.62
C TYR A 555 8.68 9.53 -32.82
N GLU A 556 9.44 9.77 -33.86
CA GLU A 556 9.68 8.77 -34.92
C GLU A 556 10.73 7.80 -34.44
N GLY A 557 10.37 6.74 -33.77
CA GLY A 557 11.03 5.46 -33.43
C GLY A 557 12.54 5.26 -33.42
N ASN A 558 13.37 6.30 -33.68
CA ASN A 558 14.82 6.20 -33.82
C ASN A 558 15.55 7.35 -33.12
N VAL A 559 15.38 7.52 -31.79
CA VAL A 559 16.31 8.37 -31.05
C VAL A 559 17.64 7.62 -30.93
N LYS A 560 18.58 8.00 -31.73
CA LYS A 560 19.92 7.37 -31.77
C LYS A 560 20.72 7.58 -30.48
N LYS A 561 20.37 8.56 -29.66
CA LYS A 561 21.01 8.82 -28.37
C LYS A 561 20.02 9.50 -27.43
N VAL A 562 19.70 8.83 -26.34
CA VAL A 562 18.79 9.31 -25.28
C VAL A 562 19.61 9.96 -24.17
N ARG A 563 19.14 11.11 -23.67
CA ARG A 563 19.75 11.80 -22.52
C ARG A 563 18.71 12.06 -21.48
N PHE A 564 18.96 11.58 -20.26
CA PHE A 564 18.17 11.96 -19.10
C PHE A 564 18.67 13.29 -18.56
N VAL A 565 17.72 14.11 -18.13
CA VAL A 565 17.98 15.39 -17.46
C VAL A 565 17.08 15.49 -16.23
N ARG A 566 17.53 16.23 -15.21
CA ARG A 566 16.83 16.37 -13.93
C ARG A 566 16.34 17.80 -13.72
N LYS A 567 15.05 17.93 -13.34
CA LYS A 567 14.53 19.10 -12.62
C LYS A 567 14.29 18.72 -11.16
N TYR A 568 14.54 19.62 -10.24
CA TYR A 568 14.31 19.36 -8.83
C TYR A 568 13.99 20.63 -8.06
N PHE A 569 13.32 20.47 -6.93
CA PHE A 569 13.20 21.49 -5.89
C PHE A 569 13.29 20.85 -4.51
N TYR A 570 13.55 21.68 -3.52
CA TYR A 570 13.72 21.25 -2.15
C TYR A 570 12.71 21.97 -1.25
N LEU A 571 11.89 21.21 -0.55
CA LEU A 571 11.05 21.70 0.53
C LEU A 571 11.89 21.73 1.80
N SER A 572 12.02 22.93 2.40
CA SER A 572 12.71 23.08 3.68
C SER A 572 12.08 22.20 4.76
N GLU A 573 12.87 21.82 5.77
CA GLU A 573 12.42 21.03 6.91
C GLU A 573 11.12 21.59 7.53
N ASN A 574 11.01 22.92 7.66
CA ASN A 574 9.79 23.55 8.18
C ASN A 574 8.56 23.29 7.31
N LYS A 575 8.66 23.49 5.99
CA LYS A 575 7.56 23.21 5.05
C LYS A 575 7.20 21.73 5.03
N TRP A 576 8.20 20.87 5.03
CA TRP A 576 8.00 19.42 5.07
C TRP A 576 7.31 18.97 6.36
N ASN A 577 7.69 19.52 7.51
CA ASN A 577 7.03 19.22 8.78
C ASN A 577 5.56 19.69 8.78
N ILE A 578 5.27 20.88 8.20
CA ILE A 578 3.88 21.33 8.05
C ILE A 578 3.08 20.35 7.18
N PHE A 579 3.64 19.94 6.05
CA PHE A 579 2.99 18.97 5.14
C PHE A 579 2.71 17.63 5.86
N LYS A 580 3.68 17.10 6.59
CA LYS A 580 3.50 15.88 7.39
C LYS A 580 2.39 16.02 8.43
N GLU A 581 2.34 17.15 9.15
CA GLU A 581 1.31 17.39 10.17
C GLU A 581 -0.10 17.52 9.55
N ILE A 582 -0.21 18.07 8.33
CA ILE A 582 -1.51 18.11 7.63
C ILE A 582 -1.90 16.68 7.18
N CYS A 583 -1.01 15.92 6.57
CA CYS A 583 -1.26 14.52 6.21
C CYS A 583 -1.71 13.70 7.43
N LYS A 584 -1.01 13.85 8.55
CA LYS A 584 -1.34 13.22 9.83
C LYS A 584 -2.73 13.61 10.35
N LYS A 585 -3.10 14.89 10.23
CA LYS A 585 -4.43 15.39 10.62
C LYS A 585 -5.54 14.63 9.91
N TYR A 586 -5.35 14.30 8.63
CA TYR A 586 -6.32 13.61 7.80
C TYR A 586 -6.18 12.09 7.76
N GLY A 587 -5.16 11.51 8.38
CA GLY A 587 -4.88 10.08 8.32
C GLY A 587 -4.33 9.61 6.96
N PHE A 588 -3.65 10.50 6.24
CA PHE A 588 -3.03 10.19 4.96
C PHE A 588 -1.53 9.92 5.10
N THR A 589 -1.03 9.00 4.27
CA THR A 589 0.40 8.90 4.06
C THR A 589 0.88 10.08 3.22
N THR A 590 2.09 10.55 3.50
CA THR A 590 2.70 11.62 2.71
C THR A 590 2.88 11.22 1.24
N SER A 591 3.18 9.93 0.99
CA SER A 591 3.30 9.39 -0.36
C SER A 591 1.98 9.47 -1.13
N SER A 592 0.83 9.09 -0.51
CA SER A 592 -0.49 9.18 -1.18
C SER A 592 -0.85 10.62 -1.52
N ALA A 593 -0.54 11.58 -0.63
CA ALA A 593 -0.78 13.00 -0.88
C ALA A 593 0.11 13.54 -2.03
N LEU A 594 1.38 13.15 -2.08
CA LEU A 594 2.30 13.53 -3.17
C LEU A 594 1.95 12.88 -4.50
N ILE A 595 1.54 11.59 -4.49
CA ILE A 595 1.02 10.90 -5.69
C ILE A 595 -0.21 11.61 -6.22
N THR A 596 -1.12 12.05 -5.34
CA THR A 596 -2.32 12.80 -5.76
C THR A 596 -1.93 14.13 -6.41
N ALA A 597 -1.03 14.91 -5.80
CA ALA A 597 -0.55 16.15 -6.39
C ALA A 597 0.10 15.93 -7.77
N TYR A 598 0.90 14.86 -7.90
CA TYR A 598 1.51 14.46 -9.17
C TYR A 598 0.44 14.05 -10.20
N SER A 599 -0.53 13.25 -9.79
CA SER A 599 -1.63 12.81 -10.65
C SER A 599 -2.47 13.97 -11.16
N GLU A 600 -2.80 14.96 -10.33
CA GLU A 600 -3.56 16.14 -10.73
C GLU A 600 -2.76 17.00 -11.73
N THR A 601 -1.45 17.14 -11.52
CA THR A 601 -0.56 17.77 -12.51
C THR A 601 -0.60 17.04 -13.85
N LEU A 602 -0.44 15.71 -13.82
CA LEU A 602 -0.46 14.90 -15.05
C LEU A 602 -1.82 14.93 -15.75
N LYS A 603 -2.93 14.93 -15.00
CA LYS A 603 -4.29 15.07 -15.55
C LYS A 603 -4.45 16.34 -16.37
N LYS A 604 -3.91 17.46 -15.90
CA LYS A 604 -3.99 18.73 -16.59
C LYS A 604 -3.32 18.69 -17.97
N TRP A 605 -2.15 18.04 -18.06
CA TRP A 605 -1.32 17.97 -19.26
C TRP A 605 -1.54 16.73 -20.12
N SER A 606 -2.36 15.77 -19.67
CA SER A 606 -2.67 14.55 -20.40
C SER A 606 -3.95 14.67 -21.21
N SER A 607 -3.95 14.10 -22.43
CA SER A 607 -5.16 14.01 -23.25
C SER A 607 -6.16 12.97 -22.73
N ASN A 608 -5.74 11.99 -21.94
CA ASN A 608 -6.60 11.07 -21.19
C ASN A 608 -6.56 11.42 -19.70
N LYS A 609 -7.72 11.50 -19.07
CA LYS A 609 -7.84 11.84 -17.64
C LYS A 609 -7.91 10.61 -16.72
N HIS A 610 -8.23 9.44 -17.31
CA HIS A 610 -8.18 8.13 -16.68
C HIS A 610 -6.93 7.40 -17.15
N PHE A 611 -5.99 7.13 -16.26
CA PHE A 611 -4.70 6.53 -16.60
C PHE A 611 -4.10 5.75 -15.43
N ALA A 612 -3.03 5.00 -15.70
CA ALA A 612 -2.26 4.32 -14.66
C ALA A 612 -0.86 4.94 -14.50
N LEU A 613 -0.40 4.97 -13.26
CA LEU A 613 0.97 5.33 -12.88
C LEU A 613 1.74 4.10 -12.42
N ASN A 614 3.01 4.08 -12.73
CA ASN A 614 3.93 3.05 -12.25
C ASN A 614 4.57 3.50 -10.93
N ILE A 615 4.23 2.85 -9.83
CA ILE A 615 4.73 3.17 -8.50
C ILE A 615 5.88 2.23 -8.16
N THR A 616 7.07 2.77 -7.96
CA THR A 616 8.23 2.00 -7.50
C THR A 616 8.19 1.80 -6.00
N ARG A 617 8.37 0.56 -5.56
CA ARG A 617 8.47 0.16 -4.17
C ARG A 617 9.77 -0.60 -3.91
N PHE A 618 10.33 -0.44 -2.72
CA PHE A 618 11.47 -1.23 -2.23
C PHE A 618 10.92 -2.30 -1.27
N ASN A 619 10.41 -3.40 -1.85
CA ASN A 619 9.63 -4.40 -1.11
C ASN A 619 10.50 -5.58 -0.69
N ARG A 620 10.89 -5.61 0.58
CA ARG A 620 11.55 -6.75 1.20
C ARG A 620 10.50 -7.63 1.85
N GLU A 621 10.08 -8.71 1.15
CA GLU A 621 9.23 -9.71 1.79
C GLU A 621 9.93 -10.26 3.03
N GLN A 622 9.29 -10.13 4.19
CA GLN A 622 9.88 -10.44 5.49
C GLN A 622 9.96 -11.96 5.71
N LEU A 623 10.78 -12.60 4.90
CA LEU A 623 11.02 -14.06 4.95
C LEU A 623 12.14 -14.44 5.93
N HIS A 624 12.90 -13.46 6.43
CA HIS A 624 13.96 -13.62 7.42
C HIS A 624 14.17 -12.32 8.20
N ASN A 625 14.61 -12.41 9.48
CA ASN A 625 14.81 -11.24 10.33
C ASN A 625 15.87 -10.25 9.81
N ASP A 626 16.92 -10.78 9.15
CA ASP A 626 18.05 -9.98 8.66
C ASP A 626 17.87 -9.45 7.24
N ILE A 627 16.66 -9.61 6.66
CA ILE A 627 16.41 -9.26 5.26
C ILE A 627 16.64 -7.78 4.95
N ASP A 628 16.36 -6.90 5.91
CA ASP A 628 16.54 -5.46 5.77
C ASP A 628 18.02 -5.05 5.66
N GLY A 629 18.93 -5.88 6.15
CA GLY A 629 20.37 -5.69 6.00
C GLY A 629 20.94 -6.24 4.68
N VAL A 630 20.19 -7.04 3.93
CA VAL A 630 20.66 -7.64 2.67
C VAL A 630 20.68 -6.58 1.58
N ILE A 631 21.82 -6.46 0.91
CA ILE A 631 21.98 -5.61 -0.26
C ILE A 631 21.56 -6.39 -1.50
N GLY A 632 20.74 -5.76 -2.35
CA GLY A 632 20.23 -6.35 -3.58
C GLY A 632 19.20 -5.45 -4.26
N ASP A 633 18.65 -5.89 -5.37
CA ASP A 633 17.53 -5.23 -6.04
C ASP A 633 16.19 -5.84 -5.59
N PHE A 634 15.59 -5.23 -4.59
CA PHE A 634 14.27 -5.59 -4.08
C PHE A 634 13.16 -4.71 -4.68
N THR A 635 13.46 -4.04 -5.77
CA THR A 635 12.47 -3.21 -6.46
C THR A 635 11.29 -4.04 -6.92
N THR A 636 10.10 -3.58 -6.58
CA THR A 636 8.83 -4.05 -7.13
C THR A 636 8.06 -2.88 -7.70
N LEU A 637 7.25 -3.14 -8.69
CA LEU A 637 6.39 -2.15 -9.32
C LEU A 637 4.94 -2.39 -8.92
N ASN A 638 4.18 -1.31 -8.81
CA ASN A 638 2.75 -1.34 -8.56
C ASN A 638 2.06 -0.40 -9.53
N LEU A 639 1.08 -0.90 -10.30
CA LEU A 639 0.37 -0.11 -11.29
C LEU A 639 -0.87 0.52 -10.65
N LEU A 640 -0.77 1.78 -10.29
CA LEU A 640 -1.84 2.53 -9.63
C LEU A 640 -2.77 3.17 -10.66
N GLU A 641 -4.04 2.76 -10.67
CA GLU A 641 -5.09 3.33 -11.47
C GLU A 641 -5.57 4.67 -10.88
N ILE A 642 -5.50 5.72 -11.68
CA ILE A 642 -5.97 7.07 -11.35
C ILE A 642 -7.25 7.35 -12.14
N LYS A 643 -8.38 7.37 -11.45
CA LYS A 643 -9.70 7.63 -12.06
C LYS A 643 -9.98 9.13 -12.17
N GLU A 644 -10.71 9.50 -13.22
CA GLU A 644 -11.25 10.87 -13.30
C GLU A 644 -12.48 10.98 -12.41
N LYS A 645 -12.47 12.00 -11.58
CA LYS A 645 -13.62 12.39 -10.75
C LYS A 645 -13.67 13.92 -10.72
N CYS A 646 -14.62 14.47 -11.44
CA CYS A 646 -14.81 15.92 -11.52
C CYS A 646 -15.52 16.45 -10.27
N GLY A 647 -15.14 17.66 -9.82
CA GLY A 647 -15.82 18.34 -8.71
C GLY A 647 -15.55 17.75 -7.32
N GLU A 648 -14.59 16.84 -7.17
CA GLU A 648 -14.21 16.29 -5.87
C GLU A 648 -13.13 17.13 -5.19
N SER A 649 -13.23 17.21 -3.86
CA SER A 649 -12.23 17.86 -3.03
C SER A 649 -10.88 17.11 -3.06
N LEU A 650 -9.82 17.82 -2.75
CA LEU A 650 -8.48 17.22 -2.62
C LEU A 650 -8.48 16.07 -1.61
N TYR A 651 -9.22 16.20 -0.50
CA TYR A 651 -9.41 15.14 0.48
C TYR A 651 -9.95 13.86 -0.15
N SER A 652 -11.06 13.96 -0.92
CA SER A 652 -11.67 12.80 -1.60
C SER A 652 -10.68 12.14 -2.56
N LYS A 653 -9.95 12.92 -3.35
CA LYS A 653 -8.96 12.43 -4.30
C LYS A 653 -7.81 11.69 -3.61
N ILE A 654 -7.28 12.21 -2.48
CA ILE A 654 -6.23 11.53 -1.71
C ILE A 654 -6.75 10.25 -1.09
N THR A 655 -8.00 10.26 -0.59
CA THR A 655 -8.65 9.07 -0.03
C THR A 655 -8.73 7.94 -1.06
N ASP A 656 -9.15 8.23 -2.28
CA ASP A 656 -9.24 7.26 -3.36
C ASP A 656 -7.87 6.69 -3.74
N VAL A 657 -6.88 7.58 -3.92
CA VAL A 657 -5.49 7.18 -4.23
C VAL A 657 -4.93 6.30 -3.13
N GLN A 658 -5.13 6.66 -1.86
CA GLN A 658 -4.64 5.87 -0.73
C GLN A 658 -5.31 4.50 -0.66
N ASN A 659 -6.62 4.44 -0.77
CA ASN A 659 -7.36 3.18 -0.73
C ASN A 659 -6.97 2.26 -1.89
N GLN A 660 -6.93 2.78 -3.12
CA GLN A 660 -6.51 1.99 -4.27
C GLN A 660 -5.06 1.49 -4.14
N LEU A 661 -4.15 2.35 -3.69
CA LEU A 661 -2.75 1.98 -3.46
C LEU A 661 -2.62 0.87 -2.41
N LEU A 662 -3.41 0.92 -1.34
CA LEU A 662 -3.41 -0.10 -0.29
C LEU A 662 -3.96 -1.44 -0.78
N ASP A 663 -5.05 -1.41 -1.54
CA ASP A 663 -5.62 -2.62 -2.13
C ASP A 663 -4.62 -3.26 -3.10
N ASP A 664 -3.97 -2.47 -3.96
CA ASP A 664 -2.97 -2.94 -4.91
C ASP A 664 -1.72 -3.51 -4.18
N ILE A 665 -1.25 -2.85 -3.12
CA ILE A 665 -0.13 -3.32 -2.30
C ILE A 665 -0.46 -4.64 -1.61
N SER A 666 -1.69 -4.84 -1.16
CA SER A 666 -2.12 -6.09 -0.52
C SER A 666 -2.13 -7.30 -1.47
N HIS A 667 -2.01 -7.05 -2.79
CA HIS A 667 -1.96 -8.06 -3.85
C HIS A 667 -0.64 -8.03 -4.62
N SER A 668 0.49 -7.89 -3.92
CA SER A 668 1.81 -7.62 -4.51
C SER A 668 2.64 -8.86 -4.87
N LEU A 669 2.22 -10.08 -4.52
CA LEU A 669 2.94 -11.30 -4.90
C LEU A 669 2.84 -11.60 -6.41
N TYR A 670 1.76 -11.18 -7.07
CA TYR A 670 1.70 -11.19 -8.52
C TYR A 670 2.38 -9.94 -9.07
N SER A 671 3.49 -10.13 -9.76
CA SER A 671 4.36 -9.05 -10.22
C SER A 671 3.65 -8.14 -11.24
N SER A 672 3.77 -6.82 -11.06
CA SER A 672 3.31 -5.86 -12.08
C SER A 672 3.97 -6.06 -13.44
N ILE A 673 5.19 -6.59 -13.49
CA ILE A 673 5.87 -6.98 -14.75
C ILE A 673 5.13 -8.12 -15.44
N GLU A 674 4.62 -9.11 -14.67
CA GLU A 674 3.77 -10.19 -15.22
C GLU A 674 2.45 -9.63 -15.75
N PHE A 675 1.85 -8.69 -15.03
CA PHE A 675 0.63 -8.01 -15.44
C PHE A 675 0.84 -7.15 -16.70
N GLU A 676 1.94 -6.36 -16.77
CA GLU A 676 2.30 -5.62 -17.98
C GLU A 676 2.48 -6.51 -19.19
N ARG A 677 3.05 -7.70 -19.03
CA ARG A 677 3.16 -8.68 -20.13
C ARG A 677 1.78 -9.09 -20.66
N LYS A 678 0.77 -9.19 -19.79
CA LYS A 678 -0.62 -9.46 -20.18
C LYS A 678 -1.24 -8.28 -20.92
N ILE A 679 -1.04 -7.05 -20.40
CA ILE A 679 -1.47 -5.81 -21.08
C ILE A 679 -0.83 -5.72 -22.47
N ARG A 680 0.50 -5.94 -22.59
CA ARG A 680 1.21 -5.93 -23.87
C ARG A 680 0.61 -6.92 -24.87
N LYS A 681 0.27 -8.12 -24.41
CA LYS A 681 -0.40 -9.14 -25.21
C LYS A 681 -1.77 -8.66 -25.71
N LYS A 682 -2.57 -8.01 -24.85
CA LYS A 682 -3.89 -7.47 -25.20
C LYS A 682 -3.81 -6.38 -26.28
N ILE A 683 -2.89 -5.40 -26.11
CA ILE A 683 -2.74 -4.28 -27.06
C ILE A 683 -1.86 -4.64 -28.28
N ASN A 684 -1.36 -5.87 -28.35
CA ASN A 684 -0.44 -6.34 -29.38
C ASN A 684 0.79 -5.44 -29.57
N ASN A 685 1.28 -4.84 -28.46
CA ASN A 685 2.44 -3.95 -28.45
C ASN A 685 3.55 -4.54 -27.60
N TYR A 686 4.62 -5.02 -28.21
CA TYR A 686 5.75 -5.68 -27.53
C TYR A 686 7.02 -4.84 -27.50
N ILE A 687 7.02 -3.68 -28.17
CA ILE A 687 8.20 -2.87 -28.41
C ILE A 687 8.17 -1.59 -27.56
N GLU A 688 7.01 -0.93 -27.46
CA GLU A 688 6.88 0.34 -26.76
C GLU A 688 6.73 0.15 -25.25
N SER A 689 7.09 1.17 -24.50
CA SER A 689 6.83 1.20 -23.06
C SER A 689 5.34 1.26 -22.80
N VAL A 690 4.84 0.44 -21.88
CA VAL A 690 3.42 0.39 -21.51
C VAL A 690 3.10 1.34 -20.37
N MET A 691 4.03 1.52 -19.42
CA MET A 691 3.87 2.33 -18.22
C MET A 691 5.11 3.20 -17.98
N PRO A 692 5.36 4.20 -18.85
CA PRO A 692 6.63 4.95 -18.85
C PRO A 692 6.70 6.09 -17.83
N ILE A 693 5.61 6.36 -17.12
CA ILE A 693 5.51 7.44 -16.13
C ILE A 693 5.55 6.84 -14.73
N VAL A 694 6.58 7.18 -13.99
CA VAL A 694 6.94 6.53 -12.72
C VAL A 694 6.87 7.50 -11.57
N PHE A 695 6.49 7.00 -10.39
CA PHE A 695 6.65 7.68 -9.12
C PHE A 695 7.43 6.79 -8.14
N THR A 696 8.53 7.30 -7.62
CA THR A 696 9.42 6.58 -6.70
C THR A 696 9.49 7.32 -5.37
N SER A 697 9.05 6.67 -4.28
CA SER A 697 9.15 7.21 -2.94
C SER A 697 10.23 6.52 -2.12
N GLY A 698 11.20 7.30 -1.67
CA GLY A 698 12.19 6.90 -0.68
C GLY A 698 11.94 7.55 0.68
N ILE A 699 10.71 8.00 0.95
CA ILE A 699 10.33 8.52 2.27
C ILE A 699 10.34 7.33 3.25
N GLY A 700 10.97 7.53 4.44
CA GLY A 700 11.09 6.48 5.46
C GLY A 700 12.31 5.56 5.32
N ILE A 701 13.12 5.68 4.28
CA ILE A 701 14.32 4.83 4.12
C ILE A 701 15.33 5.02 5.26
N ASP A 702 15.56 6.25 5.69
CA ASP A 702 16.41 6.56 6.85
C ASP A 702 16.07 7.95 7.42
N ASP A 703 15.21 7.97 8.43
CA ASP A 703 14.81 9.19 9.14
C ASP A 703 15.71 9.51 10.35
N SER A 704 16.86 8.83 10.50
CA SER A 704 17.80 9.13 11.60
C SER A 704 18.33 10.56 11.50
N ARG A 705 18.50 11.21 12.66
CA ARG A 705 19.02 12.59 12.75
C ARG A 705 20.55 12.69 12.71
N GLU A 706 21.22 11.56 12.49
CA GLU A 706 22.69 11.54 12.37
C GLU A 706 23.13 12.21 11.07
N GLU A 707 24.27 12.89 11.07
CA GLU A 707 24.85 13.48 9.86
C GLU A 707 25.30 12.36 8.90
N LYS A 708 24.76 12.38 7.69
CA LYS A 708 24.99 11.37 6.67
C LYS A 708 25.74 11.98 5.47
N TRP A 709 26.60 11.18 4.86
CA TRP A 709 27.24 11.61 3.62
C TRP A 709 26.24 12.03 2.54
N ILE A 710 25.13 11.29 2.41
CA ILE A 710 24.10 11.60 1.43
C ILE A 710 23.44 12.97 1.63
N ASP A 711 23.46 13.53 2.85
CA ASP A 711 22.93 14.85 3.11
C ASP A 711 23.73 15.95 2.38
N ASN A 712 24.96 15.65 1.99
CA ASN A 712 25.81 16.54 1.21
C ASN A 712 25.71 16.27 -0.30
N LEU A 713 24.56 15.75 -0.76
CA LEU A 713 24.25 15.56 -2.17
C LEU A 713 24.37 16.88 -2.94
N SER A 714 25.22 16.91 -3.96
CA SER A 714 25.44 18.07 -4.82
C SER A 714 24.91 17.87 -6.25
N TYR A 715 24.73 16.64 -6.68
CA TYR A 715 24.15 16.28 -7.97
C TYR A 715 23.63 14.86 -7.93
N SER A 716 22.53 14.59 -8.61
CA SER A 716 22.07 13.22 -8.85
C SER A 716 21.26 13.14 -10.14
N ILE A 717 21.24 11.95 -10.74
CA ILE A 717 20.40 11.61 -11.89
C ILE A 717 20.20 10.11 -11.91
N SER A 718 19.01 9.67 -12.28
CA SER A 718 18.73 8.26 -12.59
C SER A 718 18.31 8.12 -14.05
N GLN A 719 18.50 6.93 -14.57
CA GLN A 719 17.98 6.56 -15.87
C GLN A 719 17.48 5.13 -15.87
N SER A 720 16.46 4.87 -16.64
CA SER A 720 15.91 3.52 -16.84
C SER A 720 15.43 3.35 -18.28
N SER A 721 15.65 2.13 -18.80
CA SER A 721 15.22 1.74 -20.13
C SER A 721 13.73 1.73 -20.23
N GLN A 722 12.85 2.24 -20.67
CA GLN A 722 11.38 2.20 -20.72
C GLN A 722 10.68 3.29 -19.90
N VAL A 723 11.42 4.08 -19.13
CA VAL A 723 10.89 5.19 -18.37
C VAL A 723 11.11 6.49 -19.15
N TRP A 724 10.06 7.30 -19.29
CA TRP A 724 10.12 8.61 -19.94
C TRP A 724 10.22 9.75 -18.93
N LEU A 725 9.54 9.58 -17.81
CA LEU A 725 9.50 10.52 -16.70
C LEU A 725 9.43 9.74 -15.38
N ASP A 726 10.44 9.91 -14.54
CA ASP A 726 10.52 9.34 -13.19
C ASP A 726 10.47 10.48 -12.17
N HIS A 727 9.41 10.50 -11.37
CA HIS A 727 9.31 11.41 -10.24
C HIS A 727 9.81 10.74 -8.98
N GLN A 728 10.86 11.28 -8.38
CA GLN A 728 11.49 10.74 -7.18
C GLN A 728 11.36 11.70 -6.00
N VAL A 729 11.06 11.15 -4.82
CA VAL A 729 10.97 11.89 -3.56
C VAL A 729 11.81 11.23 -2.48
N PHE A 730 12.69 12.01 -1.83
CA PHE A 730 13.58 11.56 -0.75
C PHE A 730 13.66 12.58 0.37
N VAL A 731 13.86 12.12 1.60
CA VAL A 731 14.17 13.01 2.73
C VAL A 731 15.68 13.26 2.77
N LEU A 732 16.09 14.54 2.68
CA LEU A 732 17.47 14.97 2.78
C LEU A 732 17.55 16.16 3.74
N LYS A 733 18.50 16.18 4.67
CA LYS A 733 18.68 17.26 5.64
C LYS A 733 17.40 17.67 6.37
N GLY A 734 16.57 16.70 6.73
CA GLY A 734 15.29 16.94 7.38
C GLY A 734 14.17 17.51 6.50
N GLY A 735 14.45 17.92 5.28
CA GLY A 735 13.48 18.41 4.30
C GLY A 735 13.20 17.38 3.21
N LEU A 736 12.32 17.70 2.26
CA LEU A 736 11.95 16.81 1.16
C LEU A 736 12.61 17.29 -0.15
N TYR A 737 13.35 16.40 -0.78
CA TYR A 737 13.92 16.57 -2.11
C TYR A 737 12.99 15.90 -3.13
N LEU A 738 12.48 16.68 -4.09
CA LEU A 738 11.57 16.22 -5.14
C LEU A 738 12.24 16.45 -6.49
N SER A 739 12.30 15.43 -7.33
CA SER A 739 12.95 15.51 -8.63
C SER A 739 12.19 14.78 -9.71
N TRP A 740 12.31 15.29 -10.94
CA TRP A 740 11.84 14.65 -12.15
C TRP A 740 13.04 14.35 -13.05
N ASP A 741 13.29 13.07 -13.30
CA ASP A 741 14.22 12.61 -14.32
C ASP A 741 13.46 12.28 -15.58
N TYR A 742 13.78 12.92 -16.68
CA TYR A 742 13.05 12.75 -17.91
C TYR A 742 13.97 12.71 -19.14
N ILE A 743 13.49 12.09 -20.21
CA ILE A 743 14.19 12.01 -21.46
C ILE A 743 14.06 13.35 -22.17
N LYS A 744 15.20 14.06 -22.37
CA LYS A 744 15.23 15.40 -22.96
C LYS A 744 14.64 15.42 -24.38
N GLU A 745 14.87 14.38 -25.16
CA GLU A 745 14.46 14.26 -26.54
C GLU A 745 12.96 14.01 -26.73
N LEU A 746 12.22 13.67 -25.63
CA LEU A 746 10.78 13.41 -25.68
C LEU A 746 9.93 14.60 -25.27
N PHE A 747 10.48 15.57 -24.55
CA PHE A 747 9.72 16.69 -23.98
C PHE A 747 10.32 18.02 -24.41
N GLU A 748 9.45 18.98 -24.75
CA GLU A 748 9.89 20.37 -24.86
C GLU A 748 10.28 20.88 -23.48
N GLU A 749 11.43 21.56 -23.42
CA GLU A 749 11.98 22.07 -22.16
C GLU A 749 11.03 23.06 -21.46
N ASN A 750 10.32 23.87 -22.22
CA ASN A 750 9.34 24.81 -21.70
C ASN A 750 8.09 24.09 -21.16
N THR A 751 7.61 23.08 -21.85
CA THR A 751 6.44 22.28 -21.43
C THR A 751 6.71 21.55 -20.11
N ILE A 752 7.83 20.82 -20.05
CA ILE A 752 8.19 20.10 -18.81
C ILE A 752 8.48 21.04 -17.65
N ALA A 753 8.99 22.25 -17.93
CA ALA A 753 9.19 23.27 -16.90
C ALA A 753 7.85 23.76 -16.33
N LYS A 754 6.89 24.11 -17.18
CA LYS A 754 5.54 24.51 -16.76
C LYS A 754 4.85 23.42 -15.95
N MET A 755 4.91 22.16 -16.39
CA MET A 755 4.37 21.01 -15.66
C MET A 755 4.99 20.88 -14.26
N PHE A 756 6.30 21.04 -14.18
CA PHE A 756 7.03 20.93 -12.91
C PHE A 756 6.70 22.06 -11.94
N ASP A 757 6.59 23.30 -12.46
CA ASP A 757 6.20 24.47 -11.67
C ASP A 757 4.76 24.34 -11.16
N GLU A 758 3.85 23.75 -11.96
CA GLU A 758 2.50 23.48 -11.53
C GLU A 758 2.43 22.46 -10.41
N TYR A 759 3.17 21.36 -10.54
CA TYR A 759 3.31 20.37 -9.46
C TYR A 759 3.77 21.02 -8.15
N LYS A 760 4.77 21.90 -8.23
CA LYS A 760 5.25 22.67 -7.09
C LYS A 760 4.18 23.59 -6.51
N ASN A 761 3.39 24.27 -7.36
CA ASN A 761 2.30 25.14 -6.93
C ASN A 761 1.20 24.35 -6.19
N ILE A 762 0.87 23.14 -6.64
CA ILE A 762 -0.09 22.25 -5.95
C ILE A 762 0.44 21.90 -4.56
N ILE A 763 1.71 21.54 -4.42
CA ILE A 763 2.32 21.22 -3.12
C ILE A 763 2.33 22.47 -2.21
N ASP A 764 2.70 23.63 -2.72
CA ASP A 764 2.67 24.88 -1.95
C ASP A 764 1.22 25.22 -1.52
N LEU A 765 0.21 24.99 -2.38
CA LEU A 765 -1.20 25.14 -2.05
C LEU A 765 -1.63 24.19 -0.91
N MET A 766 -1.20 22.93 -0.96
CA MET A 766 -1.46 21.93 0.07
C MET A 766 -0.85 22.29 1.42
N ILE A 767 0.32 22.93 1.42
CA ILE A 767 1.01 23.36 2.63
C ILE A 767 0.37 24.64 3.21
N GLN A 768 -0.08 25.58 2.36
CA GLN A 768 -0.66 26.86 2.78
C GLN A 768 -2.07 26.71 3.33
N ASN A 769 -2.81 25.72 2.85
CA ASN A 769 -4.20 25.46 3.25
C ASN A 769 -4.29 24.13 3.96
N ASP A 770 -4.65 24.15 5.21
CA ASP A 770 -4.83 22.96 6.04
C ASP A 770 -6.26 22.37 5.98
N ASN A 771 -7.12 22.90 5.09
CA ASN A 771 -8.51 22.44 4.88
C ASN A 771 -8.67 21.84 3.48
N TRP A 772 -8.19 20.60 3.32
CA TRP A 772 -8.21 19.88 2.05
C TRP A 772 -9.59 19.44 1.59
N ASP A 773 -10.60 19.48 2.46
CA ASP A 773 -12.02 19.23 2.10
C ASP A 773 -12.58 20.33 1.17
N ASN A 774 -12.04 21.54 1.28
CA ASN A 774 -12.51 22.70 0.50
C ASN A 774 -11.51 23.12 -0.59
N ILE A 775 -10.52 22.32 -0.90
CA ILE A 775 -9.61 22.54 -2.03
C ILE A 775 -10.12 21.70 -3.20
N TYR A 776 -10.44 22.38 -4.28
CA TYR A 776 -10.82 21.80 -5.56
C TYR A 776 -9.72 22.18 -6.56
N ILE A 777 -8.97 21.17 -7.03
CA ILE A 777 -7.98 21.36 -8.09
C ILE A 777 -8.74 21.12 -9.38
N ASP A 778 -9.26 22.21 -9.94
CA ASP A 778 -9.95 22.14 -11.22
C ASP A 778 -8.94 21.94 -12.35
N THR A 779 -9.22 20.96 -13.17
CA THR A 779 -8.49 20.73 -14.43
C THR A 779 -8.94 21.71 -15.52
N LEU A 780 -9.74 22.72 -15.16
CA LEU A 780 -10.25 23.73 -16.05
C LEU A 780 -9.14 24.71 -16.44
N ASP A 781 -9.05 24.97 -17.73
CA ASP A 781 -8.15 25.91 -18.42
C ASP A 781 -6.67 25.50 -18.54
N SER A 782 -6.41 24.28 -19.02
CA SER A 782 -5.29 24.12 -19.94
C SER A 782 -5.76 24.70 -21.30
N ASP A 783 -4.94 25.51 -21.94
CA ASP A 783 -5.17 25.87 -23.33
C ASP A 783 -5.27 24.59 -24.16
N GLU A 784 -6.50 24.06 -24.33
CA GLU A 784 -6.79 22.87 -25.17
C GLU A 784 -6.18 23.03 -26.55
N ALA A 785 -6.06 24.27 -27.02
CA ALA A 785 -5.40 24.63 -28.27
C ALA A 785 -3.90 24.27 -28.30
N GLU A 786 -3.17 24.35 -27.18
CA GLU A 786 -1.74 24.00 -27.11
C GLU A 786 -1.55 22.46 -27.08
N ILE A 787 -2.47 21.73 -26.47
CA ILE A 787 -2.44 20.26 -26.41
C ILE A 787 -2.88 19.65 -27.76
N GLU A 788 -3.90 20.22 -28.41
CA GLU A 788 -4.35 19.80 -29.76
C GLU A 788 -3.31 20.13 -30.85
N ALA A 789 -2.63 21.26 -30.79
CA ALA A 789 -1.60 21.64 -31.77
C ALA A 789 -0.40 20.68 -31.76
N ILE A 790 -0.05 20.13 -30.58
CA ILE A 790 1.05 19.16 -30.46
C ILE A 790 0.60 17.74 -30.85
N SER A 791 -0.70 17.42 -30.69
CA SER A 791 -1.23 16.08 -31.03
C SER A 791 -1.69 15.93 -32.49
N SER A 792 -1.97 17.03 -33.21
CA SER A 792 -2.48 17.00 -34.59
C SER A 792 -1.47 16.63 -35.69
N ASN A 793 -0.19 16.52 -35.35
CA ASN A 793 0.85 16.07 -36.28
C ASN A 793 0.93 14.53 -36.49
N LYS A 794 -0.07 13.77 -36.05
CA LYS A 794 -0.09 12.29 -36.11
C LYS A 794 -0.57 11.64 -37.41
N ASN A 795 -0.90 12.39 -38.42
CA ASN A 795 -1.42 11.83 -39.70
C ASN A 795 -0.45 12.02 -40.87
N ILE A 796 0.65 11.29 -40.91
CA ILE A 796 1.33 10.89 -42.16
C ILE A 796 2.19 9.64 -41.91
N LYS A 797 1.80 8.53 -42.49
CA LYS A 797 2.53 7.44 -43.15
C LYS A 797 2.05 6.05 -42.77
N LYS A 798 1.05 5.66 -43.54
CA LYS A 798 0.80 4.25 -43.83
C LYS A 798 0.88 4.15 -45.39
N THR A 799 2.04 3.92 -45.89
CA THR A 799 2.29 3.41 -47.28
C THR A 799 3.80 3.30 -47.55
N LEU A 800 4.24 2.09 -47.76
CA LEU A 800 5.36 1.70 -48.58
C LEU A 800 5.95 0.34 -48.13
N TYR A 801 5.40 -0.76 -48.63
CA TYR A 801 6.14 -2.01 -48.90
C TYR A 801 5.30 -2.88 -49.84
N GLU A 802 5.47 -2.64 -51.13
CA GLU A 802 5.20 -3.67 -52.17
C GLU A 802 6.36 -3.70 -53.15
N ASN A 803 6.71 -4.95 -53.49
CA ASN A 803 7.60 -5.39 -54.59
C ASN A 803 9.02 -5.84 -54.20
N VAL A 804 9.19 -7.10 -53.95
CA VAL A 804 10.41 -7.84 -54.16
C VAL A 804 10.12 -9.21 -54.80
N ASN A 805 10.88 -9.51 -55.85
CA ASN A 805 10.75 -10.49 -56.91
C ASN A 805 10.78 -11.99 -56.54
N ILE A 806 10.22 -12.81 -57.42
CA ILE A 806 9.79 -14.21 -57.31
C ILE A 806 10.93 -15.28 -57.25
N VAL A 807 12.16 -14.94 -57.59
CA VAL A 807 13.27 -15.92 -57.68
C VAL A 807 13.95 -16.25 -56.34
N GLN A 808 13.66 -15.50 -55.29
CA GLN A 808 14.23 -15.72 -53.94
C GLN A 808 13.34 -16.59 -53.00
N LYS A 809 12.19 -17.08 -53.45
CA LYS A 809 11.22 -17.75 -52.59
C LYS A 809 11.71 -19.11 -52.02
N ASN A 810 12.40 -19.95 -52.77
CA ASN A 810 12.70 -21.31 -52.30
C ASN A 810 13.74 -21.42 -51.17
N LYS A 811 14.73 -20.52 -51.10
CA LYS A 811 15.69 -20.50 -49.99
C LYS A 811 15.13 -19.88 -48.72
N CYS A 812 14.18 -18.98 -48.85
CA CYS A 812 13.50 -18.36 -47.72
C CYS A 812 12.52 -19.32 -47.00
N TYR A 813 11.87 -20.22 -47.74
CA TYR A 813 10.97 -21.24 -47.18
C TYR A 813 11.70 -22.27 -46.28
N ASP A 814 12.94 -22.66 -46.63
CA ASP A 814 13.74 -23.57 -45.76
C ASP A 814 14.09 -22.90 -44.41
N ILE A 815 14.45 -21.60 -44.44
CA ILE A 815 14.72 -20.80 -43.24
C ILE A 815 13.43 -20.65 -42.43
N GLU A 816 12.33 -20.30 -43.07
CA GLU A 816 11.04 -20.13 -42.42
C GLU A 816 10.56 -21.41 -41.74
N TYR A 817 10.66 -22.55 -42.38
CA TYR A 817 10.36 -23.86 -41.81
C TYR A 817 11.21 -24.13 -40.56
N LYS A 818 12.51 -23.85 -40.62
CA LYS A 818 13.44 -24.01 -39.48
C LYS A 818 13.11 -23.05 -38.33
N VAL A 819 12.66 -21.83 -38.63
CA VAL A 819 12.18 -20.86 -37.62
C VAL A 819 10.88 -21.35 -36.97
N ILE A 820 9.90 -21.84 -37.75
CA ILE A 820 8.65 -22.44 -37.25
C ILE A 820 8.98 -23.56 -36.28
N LYS A 821 9.87 -24.48 -36.64
CA LYS A 821 10.27 -25.60 -35.78
C LYS A 821 10.99 -25.12 -34.49
N SER A 822 11.66 -24.00 -34.55
CA SER A 822 12.29 -23.41 -33.38
C SER A 822 11.23 -22.77 -32.45
N PHE A 823 10.23 -22.08 -33.00
CA PHE A 823 9.08 -21.58 -32.27
C PHE A 823 8.32 -22.72 -31.58
N GLU A 824 7.97 -23.78 -32.33
CA GLU A 824 7.27 -24.97 -31.81
C GLU A 824 8.02 -25.59 -30.61
N LYS A 825 9.34 -25.68 -30.70
CA LYS A 825 10.21 -26.22 -29.66
C LYS A 825 10.20 -25.34 -28.40
N ILE A 826 10.31 -24.03 -28.56
CA ILE A 826 10.40 -23.10 -27.43
C ILE A 826 9.03 -22.87 -26.79
N LEU A 827 7.97 -22.83 -27.58
CA LEU A 827 6.59 -22.61 -27.12
C LEU A 827 5.89 -23.89 -26.66
N SER A 828 6.52 -25.06 -26.89
CA SER A 828 5.94 -26.38 -26.58
C SER A 828 4.57 -26.62 -27.26
N THR A 829 4.40 -26.12 -28.49
CA THR A 829 3.18 -26.25 -29.30
C THR A 829 3.50 -26.81 -30.70
N LYS A 830 2.53 -27.43 -31.36
CA LYS A 830 2.70 -28.00 -32.70
C LYS A 830 1.94 -27.25 -33.80
N CYS A 831 1.36 -26.10 -33.50
CA CYS A 831 0.44 -25.41 -34.41
C CYS A 831 0.95 -24.03 -34.86
N ILE A 832 2.25 -23.81 -34.95
CA ILE A 832 2.82 -22.52 -35.40
C ILE A 832 2.73 -22.41 -36.93
N ARG A 833 2.16 -21.29 -37.39
CA ARG A 833 2.06 -20.92 -38.80
C ARG A 833 3.06 -19.81 -39.17
N SER A 834 3.24 -19.56 -40.45
CA SER A 834 4.13 -18.51 -40.97
C SER A 834 3.87 -17.10 -40.39
N ASN A 835 2.61 -16.81 -40.08
CA ASN A 835 2.14 -15.54 -39.50
C ASN A 835 1.81 -15.62 -38.01
N SER A 836 2.07 -16.76 -37.35
CA SER A 836 1.89 -16.87 -35.88
C SER A 836 2.84 -15.90 -35.17
N ASN A 837 2.29 -15.00 -34.36
CA ASN A 837 3.10 -14.11 -33.55
C ASN A 837 3.60 -14.85 -32.31
N PHE A 838 4.93 -14.85 -32.11
CA PHE A 838 5.60 -15.56 -31.03
C PHE A 838 5.00 -15.28 -29.65
N PHE A 839 4.63 -14.05 -29.39
CA PHE A 839 4.11 -13.61 -28.09
C PHE A 839 2.65 -13.99 -27.92
N ILE A 840 1.85 -13.93 -28.99
CA ILE A 840 0.45 -14.37 -28.97
C ILE A 840 0.36 -15.89 -28.71
N GLU A 841 1.30 -16.65 -29.29
CA GLU A 841 1.38 -18.11 -29.12
C GLU A 841 1.99 -18.56 -27.77
N GLY A 842 2.17 -17.61 -26.82
CA GLY A 842 2.64 -17.87 -25.46
C GLY A 842 4.14 -17.67 -25.24
N GLY A 843 4.79 -16.94 -26.14
CA GLY A 843 6.16 -16.48 -25.96
C GLY A 843 6.24 -15.38 -24.89
N ASP A 844 7.28 -15.41 -24.11
CA ASP A 844 7.65 -14.40 -23.12
C ASP A 844 9.13 -14.02 -23.30
N SER A 845 9.57 -13.03 -22.54
CA SER A 845 10.93 -12.52 -22.65
C SER A 845 12.01 -13.59 -22.37
N LEU A 846 11.73 -14.56 -21.48
CA LEU A 846 12.65 -15.65 -21.20
C LEU A 846 12.72 -16.64 -22.37
N LYS A 847 11.57 -16.93 -22.97
CA LYS A 847 11.48 -17.77 -24.17
C LYS A 847 12.13 -17.11 -25.39
N VAL A 848 12.06 -15.75 -25.49
CA VAL A 848 12.80 -14.98 -26.52
C VAL A 848 14.29 -15.24 -26.43
N VAL A 849 14.86 -15.17 -25.24
CA VAL A 849 16.31 -15.43 -25.04
C VAL A 849 16.70 -16.83 -25.51
N ARG A 850 15.89 -17.83 -25.13
CA ARG A 850 16.09 -19.22 -25.55
C ARG A 850 15.92 -19.39 -27.06
N LEU A 851 14.96 -18.67 -27.65
CA LEU A 851 14.75 -18.68 -29.11
C LEU A 851 15.93 -18.06 -29.86
N VAL A 852 16.42 -16.90 -29.40
CA VAL A 852 17.60 -16.22 -30.00
C VAL A 852 18.81 -17.14 -29.94
N LYS A 853 19.10 -17.76 -28.81
CA LYS A 853 20.20 -18.72 -28.67
C LYS A 853 20.05 -19.87 -29.65
N LEU A 854 18.88 -20.48 -29.71
CA LEU A 854 18.61 -21.61 -30.62
C LEU A 854 18.75 -21.23 -32.09
N LEU A 855 18.30 -20.03 -32.50
CA LEU A 855 18.39 -19.55 -33.87
C LEU A 855 19.84 -19.15 -34.24
N ASN A 856 20.57 -18.55 -33.31
CA ASN A 856 21.99 -18.20 -33.52
C ASN A 856 22.84 -19.45 -33.74
N GLU A 857 22.66 -20.47 -32.90
CA GLU A 857 23.33 -21.77 -33.09
C GLU A 857 22.90 -22.48 -34.38
N LYS A 858 21.63 -22.42 -34.76
CA LYS A 858 21.08 -23.14 -35.89
C LYS A 858 21.42 -22.52 -37.25
N PHE A 859 21.59 -21.20 -37.30
CA PHE A 859 21.84 -20.45 -38.52
C PHE A 859 23.25 -19.87 -38.61
N ASP A 860 24.06 -20.01 -37.56
CA ASP A 860 25.41 -19.45 -37.44
C ASP A 860 25.39 -17.92 -37.65
N ILE A 861 24.58 -17.22 -36.89
CA ILE A 861 24.36 -15.79 -36.98
C ILE A 861 24.33 -15.17 -35.58
N GLN A 862 24.31 -13.83 -35.50
CA GLN A 862 24.14 -13.10 -34.26
C GLN A 862 22.84 -12.28 -34.29
N LEU A 863 21.71 -12.91 -33.97
CA LEU A 863 20.46 -12.21 -33.76
C LEU A 863 20.46 -11.54 -32.39
N SER A 864 19.94 -10.33 -32.32
CA SER A 864 19.65 -9.68 -31.04
C SER A 864 18.26 -10.06 -30.53
N ILE A 865 18.06 -9.94 -29.22
CA ILE A 865 16.75 -10.08 -28.57
C ILE A 865 15.73 -9.13 -29.22
N LYS A 866 16.13 -7.91 -29.52
CA LYS A 866 15.34 -6.90 -30.22
C LYS A 866 14.74 -7.40 -31.53
N THR A 867 15.49 -8.19 -32.27
CA THR A 867 15.06 -8.72 -33.57
C THR A 867 13.79 -9.56 -33.46
N ILE A 868 13.62 -10.33 -32.36
CA ILE A 868 12.42 -11.14 -32.16
C ILE A 868 11.22 -10.25 -31.82
N PHE A 869 11.44 -9.17 -31.08
CA PHE A 869 10.38 -8.21 -30.76
C PHE A 869 9.92 -7.42 -32.00
N GLU A 870 10.85 -7.02 -32.87
CA GLU A 870 10.54 -6.29 -34.10
C GLU A 870 9.95 -7.18 -35.19
N LYS A 871 10.27 -8.48 -35.17
CA LYS A 871 9.91 -9.47 -36.19
C LYS A 871 9.36 -10.72 -35.53
N PRO A 872 8.17 -10.60 -34.89
CA PRO A 872 7.66 -11.65 -34.02
C PRO A 872 7.06 -12.85 -34.74
N THR A 873 6.99 -12.85 -36.06
CA THR A 873 6.45 -13.97 -36.85
C THR A 873 7.55 -14.76 -37.55
N PRO A 874 7.36 -16.08 -37.77
CA PRO A 874 8.33 -16.89 -38.52
C PRO A 874 8.67 -16.33 -39.90
N SER A 875 7.69 -15.79 -40.60
CA SER A 875 7.88 -15.22 -41.94
C SER A 875 8.76 -13.97 -41.94
N GLU A 876 8.49 -13.03 -41.01
CA GLU A 876 9.32 -11.80 -40.91
C GLU A 876 10.73 -12.13 -40.44
N LEU A 877 10.87 -13.03 -39.47
CA LEU A 877 12.18 -13.42 -38.96
C LEU A 877 12.99 -14.19 -39.99
N ALA A 878 12.36 -15.08 -40.75
CA ALA A 878 13.01 -15.79 -41.84
C ALA A 878 13.52 -14.85 -42.94
N LYS A 879 12.73 -13.85 -43.31
CA LYS A 879 13.16 -12.82 -44.28
C LYS A 879 14.38 -12.06 -43.77
N PHE A 880 14.39 -11.70 -42.53
CA PHE A 880 15.51 -11.02 -41.89
C PHE A 880 16.76 -11.91 -41.82
N ILE A 881 16.62 -13.16 -41.35
CA ILE A 881 17.73 -14.13 -41.33
C ILE A 881 18.29 -14.34 -42.76
N PHE A 882 17.42 -14.42 -43.72
CA PHE A 882 17.86 -14.55 -45.14
C PHE A 882 18.65 -13.32 -45.59
N SER A 883 18.25 -12.11 -45.15
CA SER A 883 18.94 -10.87 -45.54
C SER A 883 20.33 -10.72 -44.93
N ILE A 884 20.57 -11.23 -43.73
CA ILE A 884 21.87 -11.14 -43.02
C ILE A 884 22.83 -12.29 -43.41
N ARG A 885 22.31 -13.35 -44.04
CA ARG A 885 23.14 -14.48 -44.56
C ARG A 885 23.58 -14.31 -45.99
N LYS A 886 23.19 -13.21 -46.63
CA LYS A 886 23.75 -12.80 -47.91
C LYS A 886 25.05 -12.03 -47.70
#